data_f1f2e4a64638c4363f3ab2a3b9af84a5
#
_entry.id   f1f2e4a64638c4363f3ab2a3b9af84a5
#
_cell.length_a   1.000
_cell.length_b   1.000
_cell.length_c   1.000
_cell.angle_alpha   90.00
_cell.angle_beta   90.00
_cell.angle_gamma   90.00
#
_symmetry.space_group_name_H-M   'P 1'
#
loop_
_entity.id
_entity.type
_entity.pdbx_description
1 polymer ?
#
loop_
_entity_poly.entity_id
_entity_poly.type
_entity_poly.pdbx_seq_one_letter_code
_entity_poly.pdbx_strand_id
1 'polypeptide(L)'
;MANITKKVSWSSRGDESGAPWEGTPLLNGSEQPSVSRQLSGGRSIFQIGRLSTVDLEEEITAEEDSTRGRPKEIPHNEKLLSLKYESLDYDNIENQLFLEEERRMSFMGFRCLEISRWVVCGLIGFLTGLVACCIDIVVEEMAGLKYKVIKENIVKSTEAGGLSISLILWAVLNCVFVMVGAIMVACFEPIAGGSGIPQIKCYLNGVKIPRVVRLKTLVVKVLGVMCSVVGGLAVGKEGPMIHSGAVLAAGVSQGRSTSLKKDFKMFEYFRRDTEKRDFVSAGAAAGVSAAFGAPVGGVLFSLEEGASFWNQMLTWRIFFASMISTFTLNFFLSIYHQKPGDLSSPGLINFGRFESEIMAYNLYEIPLFIAMGALGGFLGALFNVLNYWLTIFRIRYVHRPFLQVIEAMLVAAVTAAVSFTMIYFSTDCQPLGPEHTEEYPLQLFCADGEYNSMATTFFNTPERSVRSLFHSQPGTYNPLTLGLFTLTYFFLACWTYGLSVSAGVFIPSLLIGAAWGRLCGILLASITSSGSIWADPGKYALIGAAAQLGGIVRMTLSLTVIMVEATGNVTYGLPIMLVLMTAKIVGDYFQEGLYDIHIKLQSVPFLHWEAPGTSHWLTAREVMSSPVTCLNRIEKVGTIVDILSDTSTNHNGFPVVVKVSDNDEPAKLCGLILRSQLIVLLKHKVFVELARSRLNQRKLQLKDFRDAYPRFPPIQSIHVSQDERECMMDLTEFMNPTPYTVPQDTSLPRVFKLFRALGLRHLVVADDENRVVGLVTRKDLARYHLGKHGLEELHLAQT
;
A
#
# COMPACT_ATOMS: atom_id res chain seq x y z
N MET A 1 -2.87 38.75 -38.20
CA MET A 1 -4.27 38.40 -38.48
C MET A 1 -4.85 37.91 -37.16
N ALA A 2 -5.42 38.76 -36.48
CA ALA A 2 -6.81 39.10 -36.19
C ALA A 2 -7.48 38.11 -35.21
N ASN A 3 -7.50 38.57 -33.96
CA ASN A 3 -8.58 38.54 -32.93
C ASN A 3 -9.85 37.71 -33.25
N ILE A 4 -10.19 36.83 -32.27
CA ILE A 4 -11.57 36.73 -31.77
C ILE A 4 -11.52 36.32 -30.30
N THR A 5 -11.68 37.27 -29.41
CA THR A 5 -12.11 37.12 -28.02
C THR A 5 -13.64 37.08 -27.98
N LYS A 6 -14.25 36.03 -27.46
CA LYS A 6 -15.65 36.04 -27.04
C LYS A 6 -15.73 36.00 -25.51
N LYS A 7 -16.06 37.15 -24.92
CA LYS A 7 -16.62 37.33 -23.59
C LYS A 7 -18.03 36.76 -23.55
N VAL A 8 -18.29 35.87 -22.63
CA VAL A 8 -19.66 35.49 -22.25
C VAL A 8 -19.97 36.23 -20.94
N SER A 9 -20.91 37.17 -21.03
CA SER A 9 -21.48 37.88 -19.88
C SER A 9 -22.74 37.14 -19.42
N TRP A 10 -22.84 36.86 -18.13
CA TRP A 10 -24.09 36.43 -17.51
C TRP A 10 -24.84 37.66 -17.03
N SER A 11 -25.99 37.92 -17.58
CA SER A 11 -26.93 38.92 -17.10
C SER A 11 -27.92 38.30 -16.12
N SER A 12 -27.98 38.88 -14.95
CA SER A 12 -29.03 38.69 -13.97
C SER A 12 -30.37 39.27 -14.52
N ARG A 13 -31.44 38.49 -14.44
CA ARG A 13 -32.80 38.99 -14.42
C ARG A 13 -33.50 38.42 -13.22
N GLY A 14 -33.83 39.28 -12.30
CA GLY A 14 -34.80 39.01 -11.24
C GLY A 14 -36.20 39.14 -11.82
N ASP A 15 -37.11 38.42 -11.22
CA ASP A 15 -38.46 38.88 -11.00
C ASP A 15 -39.11 38.17 -9.79
N GLU A 16 -39.77 39.01 -9.02
CA GLU A 16 -40.48 38.79 -7.79
C GLU A 16 -41.76 37.98 -7.93
N SER A 17 -42.13 37.27 -6.92
CA SER A 17 -43.46 37.15 -6.28
C SER A 17 -43.45 35.94 -5.40
N GLY A 18 -43.50 35.93 -4.10
CA GLY A 18 -44.50 36.56 -3.25
C GLY A 18 -45.52 35.52 -2.79
N ALA A 19 -45.28 34.93 -1.61
CA ALA A 19 -46.27 34.72 -0.52
C ALA A 19 -45.90 33.54 0.44
N PRO A 20 -46.37 33.64 1.65
CA PRO A 20 -45.73 33.00 2.81
C PRO A 20 -46.43 31.70 3.25
N TRP A 21 -45.74 30.85 3.98
CA TRP A 21 -46.38 29.81 4.78
C TRP A 21 -46.08 30.01 6.26
N GLU A 22 -47.08 30.48 6.96
CA GLU A 22 -47.30 30.37 8.39
C GLU A 22 -47.36 28.89 8.79
N GLY A 23 -46.72 28.41 9.81
CA GLY A 23 -47.05 28.56 11.20
C GLY A 23 -47.74 27.34 11.79
N THR A 24 -46.98 26.53 12.54
CA THR A 24 -47.31 25.81 13.81
C THR A 24 -48.48 24.80 13.85
N PRO A 25 -48.62 23.95 14.88
CA PRO A 25 -47.96 23.93 16.17
C PRO A 25 -47.54 22.52 16.72
N LEU A 26 -46.83 22.58 17.81
CA LEU A 26 -46.60 21.56 18.84
C LEU A 26 -47.82 20.76 19.28
N LEU A 27 -47.69 19.46 19.48
CA LEU A 27 -48.43 18.72 20.49
C LEU A 27 -47.61 17.59 21.12
N ASN A 28 -47.49 17.65 22.39
CA ASN A 28 -47.10 16.64 23.37
C ASN A 28 -47.99 15.40 23.27
N GLY A 29 -47.45 14.24 23.62
CA GLY A 29 -48.25 13.09 23.94
C GLY A 29 -47.43 11.83 24.15
N SER A 30 -47.12 11.57 25.41
CA SER A 30 -46.72 10.29 25.98
C SER A 30 -47.56 9.11 25.50
N GLU A 31 -46.90 7.95 25.27
CA GLU A 31 -47.29 6.67 25.89
C GLU A 31 -46.53 5.52 25.22
N GLN A 32 -45.87 4.73 26.05
CA GLN A 32 -45.43 3.36 25.71
C GLN A 32 -46.64 2.41 25.67
N PRO A 33 -46.62 1.35 24.93
CA PRO A 33 -46.65 0.06 25.62
C PRO A 33 -45.68 -0.99 25.07
N SER A 34 -45.17 -1.74 26.02
CA SER A 34 -44.49 -3.03 25.91
C SER A 34 -45.30 -4.08 25.18
N VAL A 35 -44.72 -4.79 24.23
CA VAL A 35 -45.14 -6.14 23.85
C VAL A 35 -43.91 -7.00 23.58
N SER A 36 -43.69 -7.93 24.47
CA SER A 36 -42.86 -9.12 24.33
C SER A 36 -43.40 -10.04 23.24
N ARG A 37 -42.54 -10.48 22.33
CA ARG A 37 -42.73 -11.75 21.61
C ARG A 37 -41.40 -12.44 21.35
N GLN A 38 -41.22 -13.54 22.05
CA GLN A 38 -40.33 -14.64 21.71
C GLN A 38 -40.65 -15.14 20.31
N LEU A 39 -39.61 -15.35 19.51
CA LEU A 39 -39.64 -16.37 18.51
C LEU A 39 -38.20 -16.95 18.30
N SER A 40 -38.20 -18.23 18.38
CA SER A 40 -37.18 -19.22 18.34
C SER A 40 -36.33 -19.25 17.07
N GLY A 41 -35.04 -19.52 17.25
CA GLY A 41 -34.36 -20.59 16.51
C GLY A 41 -33.90 -20.29 15.07
N GLY A 42 -32.64 -20.01 14.96
CA GLY A 42 -31.91 -20.03 13.68
C GLY A 42 -30.53 -19.44 13.83
N ARG A 43 -29.67 -20.12 14.58
CA ARG A 43 -28.25 -19.74 14.66
C ARG A 43 -27.56 -20.10 13.35
N SER A 44 -27.27 -19.12 12.51
CA SER A 44 -26.39 -19.30 11.40
C SER A 44 -24.93 -19.19 11.84
N ILE A 45 -24.11 -20.10 11.38
CA ILE A 45 -22.67 -20.27 11.70
C ILE A 45 -21.81 -19.04 11.29
N PHE A 46 -22.38 -18.09 10.57
CA PHE A 46 -21.68 -16.90 10.08
C PHE A 46 -21.68 -15.66 11.03
N GLN A 47 -22.26 -15.75 12.20
CA GLN A 47 -22.28 -14.64 13.18
C GLN A 47 -21.16 -14.69 14.22
N ILE A 48 -20.22 -15.63 14.13
CA ILE A 48 -19.17 -15.83 15.16
C ILE A 48 -18.19 -14.63 15.23
N GLY A 49 -18.03 -13.87 14.16
CA GLY A 49 -17.18 -12.66 14.20
C GLY A 49 -17.85 -11.40 14.75
N ARG A 50 -19.20 -11.41 14.88
CA ARG A 50 -19.96 -10.27 15.42
C ARG A 50 -20.46 -10.49 16.85
N LEU A 51 -20.55 -11.72 17.32
CA LEU A 51 -21.04 -12.07 18.66
C LEU A 51 -20.06 -11.70 19.78
N SER A 52 -18.75 -11.66 19.50
CA SER A 52 -17.76 -11.22 20.49
C SER A 52 -17.77 -9.71 20.76
N THR A 53 -18.42 -8.93 19.88
CA THR A 53 -18.50 -7.48 20.02
C THR A 53 -19.76 -7.02 20.73
N VAL A 54 -20.83 -7.78 20.68
CA VAL A 54 -22.12 -7.42 21.31
C VAL A 54 -22.14 -7.78 22.79
N ASP A 55 -21.55 -8.91 23.18
CA ASP A 55 -21.51 -9.35 24.57
C ASP A 55 -20.55 -8.49 25.44
N LEU A 56 -19.53 -7.87 24.82
CA LEU A 56 -18.63 -6.91 25.49
C LEU A 56 -19.25 -5.51 25.65
N GLU A 57 -20.17 -5.11 24.75
CA GLU A 57 -20.90 -3.84 24.90
C GLU A 57 -21.90 -3.87 26.07
N GLU A 58 -22.50 -5.00 26.37
CA GLU A 58 -23.43 -5.13 27.50
C GLU A 58 -22.71 -5.15 28.86
N GLU A 59 -21.52 -5.73 28.99
CA GLU A 59 -20.71 -5.69 30.22
C GLU A 59 -20.12 -4.30 30.49
N ILE A 60 -19.74 -3.57 29.43
CA ILE A 60 -19.14 -2.23 29.56
C ILE A 60 -20.22 -1.17 29.89
N THR A 61 -21.47 -1.33 29.42
CA THR A 61 -22.57 -0.41 29.74
C THR A 61 -23.05 -0.56 31.16
N ALA A 62 -22.89 -1.73 31.79
CA ALA A 62 -23.25 -1.95 33.17
C ALA A 62 -22.29 -1.30 34.19
N GLU A 63 -21.00 -1.11 33.82
CA GLU A 63 -20.02 -0.37 34.66
C GLU A 63 -20.07 1.15 34.46
N GLU A 64 -20.62 1.65 33.35
CA GLU A 64 -20.68 3.09 33.06
C GLU A 64 -21.81 3.82 33.84
N ASP A 65 -22.81 3.13 34.32
CA ASP A 65 -23.95 3.77 35.02
C ASP A 65 -23.65 4.11 36.50
N SER A 66 -22.51 3.67 37.06
CA SER A 66 -22.17 3.97 38.46
C SER A 66 -21.30 5.20 38.69
N THR A 67 -20.80 5.87 37.62
CA THR A 67 -19.91 7.04 37.76
C THR A 67 -20.29 8.20 36.85
N ARG A 68 -21.51 8.71 36.94
CA ARG A 68 -21.88 10.02 36.42
C ARG A 68 -21.26 11.12 37.26
N GLY A 69 -20.07 11.64 36.87
CA GLY A 69 -19.54 12.76 37.61
C GLY A 69 -18.16 13.32 37.19
N ARG A 70 -17.45 12.71 36.25
CA ARG A 70 -16.24 13.32 35.67
C ARG A 70 -16.15 12.98 34.19
N PRO A 71 -15.82 13.95 33.28
CA PRO A 71 -15.39 13.59 31.94
C PRO A 71 -14.18 12.68 32.11
N LYS A 72 -14.31 11.39 31.76
CA LYS A 72 -13.20 10.46 31.71
C LYS A 72 -12.17 11.05 30.75
N GLU A 73 -11.08 11.61 31.30
CA GLU A 73 -9.86 11.82 30.55
C GLU A 73 -9.54 10.48 29.88
N ILE A 74 -9.65 10.43 28.57
CA ILE A 74 -9.20 9.29 27.77
C ILE A 74 -7.75 9.10 28.17
N PRO A 75 -7.35 7.97 28.78
CA PRO A 75 -5.98 7.78 29.18
C PRO A 75 -5.12 8.01 27.94
N HIS A 76 -4.17 8.90 28.04
CA HIS A 76 -3.21 9.26 26.98
C HIS A 76 -2.29 8.06 26.79
N ASN A 77 -2.84 6.99 26.25
CA ASN A 77 -2.14 5.74 26.06
C ASN A 77 -1.35 5.85 24.76
N GLU A 78 -0.22 6.56 24.85
CA GLU A 78 0.72 6.79 23.77
C GLU A 78 1.25 5.50 23.14
N LYS A 79 1.06 4.35 23.81
CA LYS A 79 1.44 3.03 23.30
C LYS A 79 0.54 2.53 22.17
N LEU A 80 -0.67 3.03 22.04
CA LEU A 80 -1.65 2.57 21.06
C LEU A 80 -1.37 3.05 19.63
N LEU A 81 -0.70 4.20 19.48
CA LEU A 81 -0.18 4.65 18.20
C LEU A 81 1.32 4.80 18.38
N SER A 82 2.07 3.80 17.94
CA SER A 82 3.51 3.71 18.11
C SER A 82 4.22 5.04 17.81
N LEU A 83 5.09 5.50 18.71
CA LEU A 83 5.97 6.66 18.52
C LEU A 83 6.91 6.50 17.31
N LYS A 84 7.01 5.28 16.79
CA LYS A 84 7.78 4.91 15.61
C LYS A 84 7.31 5.60 14.33
N TYR A 85 6.02 5.93 14.24
CA TYR A 85 5.44 6.55 13.05
C TYR A 85 5.31 8.06 13.21
N GLU A 86 5.96 8.81 12.32
CA GLU A 86 5.85 10.26 12.22
C GLU A 86 4.95 10.63 11.04
N SER A 87 4.30 11.80 11.11
CA SER A 87 3.58 12.35 9.95
C SER A 87 4.55 13.11 9.05
N LEU A 88 4.42 12.90 7.73
CA LEU A 88 5.05 13.72 6.72
C LEU A 88 4.26 15.02 6.54
N ASP A 89 4.93 16.06 6.08
CA ASP A 89 4.32 17.36 5.81
C ASP A 89 4.15 17.53 4.31
N TYR A 90 2.91 17.49 3.86
CA TYR A 90 2.56 17.66 2.44
C TYR A 90 1.96 19.04 2.15
N ASP A 91 1.91 19.91 3.15
CA ASP A 91 1.57 21.32 2.97
C ASP A 91 2.78 22.11 2.48
N ASN A 92 2.55 23.05 1.59
CA ASN A 92 3.58 23.98 1.11
C ASN A 92 3.66 25.16 2.08
N ILE A 93 4.69 25.15 2.91
CA ILE A 93 4.95 26.24 3.85
C ILE A 93 5.55 27.41 3.09
N GLU A 94 4.84 28.53 3.01
CA GLU A 94 5.28 29.78 2.41
C GLU A 94 5.87 30.72 3.48
N ASN A 95 7.11 30.47 3.87
CA ASN A 95 7.87 31.38 4.74
C ASN A 95 8.63 32.44 3.93
N GLN A 96 9.18 33.43 4.58
CA GLN A 96 9.91 34.52 3.91
C GLN A 96 11.10 33.99 3.08
N LEU A 97 11.78 32.95 3.55
CA LEU A 97 12.90 32.34 2.82
C LEU A 97 12.44 31.68 1.51
N PHE A 98 11.26 31.06 1.51
CA PHE A 98 10.70 30.47 0.31
C PHE A 98 10.35 31.54 -0.72
N LEU A 99 9.67 32.60 -0.28
CA LEU A 99 9.32 33.74 -1.15
C LEU A 99 10.54 34.45 -1.72
N GLU A 100 11.61 34.60 -0.92
CA GLU A 100 12.88 35.16 -1.43
C GLU A 100 13.55 34.27 -2.47
N GLU A 101 13.55 32.95 -2.28
CA GLU A 101 14.10 32.01 -3.25
C GLU A 101 13.31 32.05 -4.55
N GLU A 102 11.98 32.02 -4.46
CA GLU A 102 11.10 32.09 -5.63
C GLU A 102 11.27 33.39 -6.43
N ARG A 103 11.39 34.52 -5.74
CA ARG A 103 11.66 35.82 -6.38
C ARG A 103 13.05 35.90 -7.06
N ARG A 104 14.02 35.13 -6.57
CA ARG A 104 15.37 35.06 -7.17
C ARG A 104 15.43 34.15 -8.38
N MET A 105 14.46 33.22 -8.54
CA MET A 105 14.42 32.32 -9.68
C MET A 105 14.08 33.07 -10.97
N SER A 106 14.94 32.90 -11.97
CA SER A 106 14.67 33.38 -13.32
C SER A 106 13.67 32.48 -14.06
N PHE A 107 13.04 32.97 -15.11
CA PHE A 107 12.17 32.18 -15.97
C PHE A 107 12.89 30.92 -16.52
N MET A 108 14.16 31.05 -16.90
CA MET A 108 14.96 29.90 -17.34
C MET A 108 15.22 28.90 -16.22
N GLY A 109 15.35 29.35 -14.98
CA GLY A 109 15.45 28.50 -13.78
C GLY A 109 14.21 27.64 -13.60
N PHE A 110 13.00 28.16 -13.72
CA PHE A 110 11.76 27.41 -13.67
C PHE A 110 11.67 26.38 -14.79
N ARG A 111 12.05 26.74 -16.02
CA ARG A 111 12.10 25.80 -17.15
C ARG A 111 13.08 24.66 -16.91
N CYS A 112 14.26 24.94 -16.43
CA CYS A 112 15.28 23.95 -16.10
C CYS A 112 14.78 23.00 -15.00
N LEU A 113 14.09 23.53 -13.99
CA LEU A 113 13.49 22.73 -12.93
C LEU A 113 12.43 21.76 -13.47
N GLU A 114 11.57 22.23 -14.37
CA GLU A 114 10.55 21.39 -15.00
C GLU A 114 11.17 20.28 -15.86
N ILE A 115 12.17 20.61 -16.66
CA ILE A 115 12.95 19.60 -17.42
C ILE A 115 13.60 18.58 -16.47
N SER A 116 14.16 19.03 -15.35
CA SER A 116 14.76 18.15 -14.35
C SER A 116 13.76 17.16 -13.76
N ARG A 117 12.49 17.56 -13.56
CA ARG A 117 11.45 16.64 -13.12
C ARG A 117 11.20 15.51 -14.14
N TRP A 118 11.15 15.84 -15.42
CA TRP A 118 11.00 14.86 -16.49
C TRP A 118 12.21 13.92 -16.57
N VAL A 119 13.42 14.45 -16.46
CA VAL A 119 14.65 13.64 -16.46
C VAL A 119 14.65 12.67 -15.27
N VAL A 120 14.27 13.11 -14.09
CA VAL A 120 14.18 12.24 -12.91
C VAL A 120 13.13 11.15 -13.11
N CYS A 121 11.94 11.46 -13.64
CA CYS A 121 10.93 10.46 -13.98
C CYS A 121 11.44 9.44 -15.02
N GLY A 122 12.16 9.87 -16.05
CA GLY A 122 12.79 8.98 -17.02
C GLY A 122 13.83 8.05 -16.38
N LEU A 123 14.69 8.58 -15.51
CA LEU A 123 15.67 7.78 -14.76
C LEU A 123 15.00 6.76 -13.83
N ILE A 124 13.93 7.14 -13.15
CA ILE A 124 13.14 6.23 -12.30
C ILE A 124 12.60 5.08 -13.15
N GLY A 125 11.96 5.36 -14.28
CA GLY A 125 11.44 4.35 -15.18
C GLY A 125 12.54 3.42 -15.70
N PHE A 126 13.65 3.98 -16.14
CA PHE A 126 14.79 3.21 -16.65
C PHE A 126 15.38 2.25 -15.61
N LEU A 127 15.69 2.75 -14.42
CA LEU A 127 16.25 1.93 -13.34
C LEU A 127 15.27 0.87 -12.84
N THR A 128 13.98 1.20 -12.77
CA THR A 128 12.93 0.23 -12.40
C THR A 128 12.83 -0.89 -13.43
N GLY A 129 12.87 -0.57 -14.72
CA GLY A 129 12.90 -1.57 -15.80
C GLY A 129 14.14 -2.47 -15.74
N LEU A 130 15.33 -1.93 -15.43
CA LEU A 130 16.55 -2.72 -15.24
C LEU A 130 16.45 -3.69 -14.06
N VAL A 131 15.94 -3.23 -12.92
CA VAL A 131 15.75 -4.12 -11.75
C VAL A 131 14.76 -5.23 -12.08
N ALA A 132 13.67 -4.90 -12.78
CA ALA A 132 12.70 -5.88 -13.24
C ALA A 132 13.34 -6.95 -14.14
N CYS A 133 14.12 -6.53 -15.13
CA CYS A 133 14.84 -7.43 -16.03
C CYS A 133 15.81 -8.34 -15.26
N CYS A 134 16.56 -7.80 -14.31
CA CYS A 134 17.46 -8.58 -13.46
C CYS A 134 16.72 -9.65 -12.65
N ILE A 135 15.58 -9.29 -12.04
CA ILE A 135 14.76 -10.24 -11.28
C ILE A 135 14.28 -11.36 -12.21
N ASP A 136 13.80 -11.03 -13.40
CA ASP A 136 13.22 -11.99 -14.33
C ASP A 136 14.26 -13.01 -14.80
N ILE A 137 15.37 -12.55 -15.32
CA ILE A 137 16.46 -13.41 -15.81
C ILE A 137 16.96 -14.35 -14.70
N VAL A 138 17.24 -13.80 -13.50
CA VAL A 138 17.77 -14.63 -12.40
C VAL A 138 16.73 -15.66 -11.95
N VAL A 139 15.46 -15.29 -11.82
CA VAL A 139 14.40 -16.22 -11.44
C VAL A 139 14.21 -17.30 -12.49
N GLU A 140 14.19 -16.96 -13.77
CA GLU A 140 14.03 -17.92 -14.87
C GLU A 140 15.17 -18.95 -14.91
N GLU A 141 16.42 -18.48 -14.87
CA GLU A 141 17.60 -19.37 -14.91
C GLU A 141 17.70 -20.26 -13.67
N MET A 142 17.55 -19.69 -12.49
CA MET A 142 17.68 -20.44 -11.23
C MET A 142 16.52 -21.41 -11.00
N ALA A 143 15.29 -21.03 -11.32
CA ALA A 143 14.14 -21.92 -11.24
C ALA A 143 14.23 -23.03 -12.28
N GLY A 144 14.64 -22.72 -13.53
CA GLY A 144 14.88 -23.69 -14.58
C GLY A 144 15.92 -24.73 -14.18
N LEU A 145 17.06 -24.28 -13.64
CA LEU A 145 18.11 -25.18 -13.13
C LEU A 145 17.58 -26.09 -12.00
N LYS A 146 16.85 -25.51 -11.03
CA LYS A 146 16.26 -26.26 -9.92
C LYS A 146 15.32 -27.37 -10.41
N TYR A 147 14.38 -27.03 -11.27
CA TYR A 147 13.41 -28.00 -11.78
C TYR A 147 14.05 -29.06 -12.68
N LYS A 148 15.07 -28.69 -13.45
CA LYS A 148 15.85 -29.65 -14.23
C LYS A 148 16.54 -30.69 -13.34
N VAL A 149 17.24 -30.26 -12.29
CA VAL A 149 17.90 -31.16 -11.32
C VAL A 149 16.90 -32.09 -10.63
N ILE A 150 15.75 -31.55 -10.20
CA ILE A 150 14.70 -32.34 -9.55
C ILE A 150 14.11 -33.35 -10.54
N LYS A 151 13.81 -32.97 -11.78
CA LYS A 151 13.28 -33.86 -12.84
C LYS A 151 14.22 -35.01 -13.12
N GLU A 152 15.52 -34.72 -13.36
CA GLU A 152 16.52 -35.76 -13.59
C GLU A 152 16.63 -36.74 -12.40
N ASN A 153 16.55 -36.25 -11.18
CA ASN A 153 16.58 -37.08 -9.97
C ASN A 153 15.31 -37.93 -9.82
N ILE A 154 14.12 -37.39 -10.12
CA ILE A 154 12.86 -38.14 -10.09
C ILE A 154 12.93 -39.30 -11.09
N VAL A 155 13.39 -39.07 -12.32
CA VAL A 155 13.53 -40.13 -13.33
C VAL A 155 14.47 -41.23 -12.85
N LYS A 156 15.68 -40.88 -12.38
CA LYS A 156 16.64 -41.83 -11.84
C LYS A 156 16.11 -42.64 -10.64
N SER A 157 15.37 -41.97 -9.73
CA SER A 157 14.83 -42.58 -8.52
C SER A 157 13.62 -43.44 -8.81
N THR A 158 12.86 -43.17 -9.87
CA THR A 158 11.74 -44.03 -10.32
C THR A 158 12.27 -45.36 -10.82
N GLU A 159 13.39 -45.40 -11.54
CA GLU A 159 14.02 -46.60 -12.01
C GLU A 159 14.68 -47.41 -10.86
N ALA A 160 15.26 -46.72 -9.86
CA ALA A 160 15.95 -47.32 -8.74
C ALA A 160 15.08 -47.64 -7.52
N GLY A 161 13.82 -47.28 -7.50
CA GLY A 161 12.88 -47.49 -6.37
C GLY A 161 13.06 -46.59 -5.16
N GLY A 162 13.78 -45.46 -5.30
CA GLY A 162 14.14 -44.55 -4.19
C GLY A 162 13.41 -43.19 -4.23
N LEU A 163 12.11 -43.14 -4.45
CA LEU A 163 11.32 -41.91 -4.59
C LEU A 163 11.39 -40.93 -3.40
N SER A 164 11.63 -41.46 -2.17
CA SER A 164 11.82 -40.68 -0.95
C SER A 164 13.00 -39.70 -1.07
N ILE A 165 14.04 -40.10 -1.80
CA ILE A 165 15.25 -39.27 -2.01
C ILE A 165 14.90 -38.03 -2.84
N SER A 166 14.08 -38.20 -3.85
CA SER A 166 13.63 -37.07 -4.71
C SER A 166 12.76 -36.08 -3.95
N LEU A 167 11.88 -36.57 -3.06
CA LEU A 167 11.08 -35.72 -2.17
C LEU A 167 11.99 -34.91 -1.23
N ILE A 168 12.94 -35.57 -0.58
CA ILE A 168 13.89 -34.92 0.33
C ILE A 168 14.73 -33.89 -0.42
N LEU A 169 15.24 -34.22 -1.60
CA LEU A 169 16.01 -33.30 -2.41
C LEU A 169 15.19 -32.05 -2.79
N TRP A 170 13.94 -32.22 -3.22
CA TRP A 170 13.06 -31.07 -3.51
C TRP A 170 12.81 -30.20 -2.29
N ALA A 171 12.46 -30.80 -1.15
CA ALA A 171 12.23 -30.10 0.10
C ALA A 171 13.50 -29.35 0.58
N VAL A 172 14.67 -29.99 0.50
CA VAL A 172 15.94 -29.35 0.91
C VAL A 172 16.29 -28.17 0.00
N LEU A 173 16.17 -28.31 -1.32
CA LEU A 173 16.43 -27.22 -2.25
C LEU A 173 15.49 -26.02 -1.99
N ASN A 174 14.20 -26.26 -1.81
CA ASN A 174 13.26 -25.20 -1.46
C ASN A 174 13.63 -24.54 -0.12
N CYS A 175 13.94 -25.35 0.92
CA CYS A 175 14.32 -24.82 2.24
C CYS A 175 15.59 -23.98 2.18
N VAL A 176 16.59 -24.36 1.41
CA VAL A 176 17.85 -23.61 1.31
C VAL A 176 17.62 -22.22 0.70
N PHE A 177 16.90 -22.14 -0.42
CA PHE A 177 16.59 -20.83 -1.04
C PHE A 177 15.74 -19.95 -0.13
N VAL A 178 14.68 -20.51 0.46
CA VAL A 178 13.80 -19.77 1.36
C VAL A 178 14.53 -19.36 2.64
N MET A 179 15.41 -20.18 3.17
CA MET A 179 16.23 -19.86 4.34
C MET A 179 17.10 -18.63 4.08
N VAL A 180 17.79 -18.56 2.94
CA VAL A 180 18.61 -17.39 2.57
C VAL A 180 17.74 -16.13 2.50
N GLY A 181 16.60 -16.20 1.81
CA GLY A 181 15.66 -15.08 1.71
C GLY A 181 15.10 -14.65 3.07
N ALA A 182 14.71 -15.60 3.91
CA ALA A 182 14.16 -15.33 5.24
C ALA A 182 15.21 -14.73 6.20
N ILE A 183 16.45 -15.21 6.17
CA ILE A 183 17.56 -14.65 6.97
C ILE A 183 17.82 -13.20 6.54
N MET A 184 17.85 -12.93 5.24
CA MET A 184 18.04 -11.57 4.74
C MET A 184 16.95 -10.62 5.22
N VAL A 185 15.70 -11.05 5.18
CA VAL A 185 14.57 -10.24 5.64
C VAL A 185 14.56 -10.12 7.16
N ALA A 186 14.61 -11.24 7.90
CA ALA A 186 14.44 -11.23 9.34
C ALA A 186 15.61 -10.56 10.10
N CYS A 187 16.85 -10.74 9.63
CA CYS A 187 18.04 -10.27 10.34
C CYS A 187 18.53 -8.90 9.84
N PHE A 188 18.47 -8.62 8.54
CA PHE A 188 19.04 -7.39 7.99
C PHE A 188 18.01 -6.26 7.89
N GLU A 189 16.85 -6.49 7.32
CA GLU A 189 15.84 -5.44 7.10
C GLU A 189 14.41 -6.00 7.14
N PRO A 190 13.79 -6.08 8.33
CA PRO A 190 12.45 -6.66 8.50
C PRO A 190 11.36 -5.98 7.67
N ILE A 191 11.53 -4.71 7.32
CA ILE A 191 10.58 -3.96 6.49
C ILE A 191 10.52 -4.47 5.03
N ALA A 192 11.57 -5.17 4.58
CA ALA A 192 11.57 -5.81 3.27
C ALA A 192 10.63 -7.03 3.18
N GLY A 193 10.07 -7.51 4.29
CA GLY A 193 9.08 -8.59 4.31
C GLY A 193 7.77 -8.23 3.61
N GLY A 194 7.04 -9.25 3.18
CA GLY A 194 5.75 -9.14 2.53
C GLY A 194 5.77 -8.43 1.17
N SER A 195 4.63 -7.97 0.71
CA SER A 195 4.44 -7.33 -0.59
C SER A 195 5.09 -5.94 -0.68
N GLY A 196 5.01 -5.13 0.39
CA GLY A 196 5.47 -3.75 0.41
C GLY A 196 4.43 -2.74 -0.07
N ILE A 197 3.34 -3.17 -0.69
CA ILE A 197 2.24 -2.29 -1.14
C ILE A 197 1.60 -1.55 0.05
N PRO A 198 1.25 -2.21 1.17
CA PRO A 198 0.69 -1.52 2.34
C PRO A 198 1.61 -0.40 2.85
N GLN A 199 2.92 -0.63 2.88
CA GLN A 199 3.90 0.35 3.35
C GLN A 199 3.97 1.57 2.41
N ILE A 200 3.95 1.36 1.10
CA ILE A 200 3.94 2.46 0.12
C ILE A 200 2.61 3.22 0.16
N LYS A 201 1.47 2.52 0.29
CA LYS A 201 0.15 3.13 0.48
C LYS A 201 0.14 4.06 1.70
N CYS A 202 0.70 3.61 2.84
CA CYS A 202 0.86 4.44 4.04
C CYS A 202 1.79 5.63 3.82
N TYR A 203 2.93 5.42 3.14
CA TYR A 203 3.88 6.49 2.83
C TYR A 203 3.24 7.60 1.97
N LEU A 204 2.52 7.22 0.92
CA LEU A 204 1.81 8.17 0.05
C LEU A 204 0.61 8.85 0.75
N ASN A 205 0.06 8.23 1.79
CA ASN A 205 -0.95 8.83 2.65
C ASN A 205 -0.38 9.89 3.60
N GLY A 206 0.92 9.91 3.82
CA GLY A 206 1.62 10.89 4.67
C GLY A 206 2.18 10.32 5.97
N VAL A 207 2.34 9.01 6.08
CA VAL A 207 2.97 8.37 7.24
C VAL A 207 4.42 8.04 6.92
N LYS A 208 5.34 8.57 7.72
CA LYS A 208 6.76 8.24 7.63
C LYS A 208 7.04 6.93 8.35
N ILE A 209 7.13 5.85 7.60
CA ILE A 209 7.57 4.56 8.12
C ILE A 209 9.10 4.52 8.06
N PRO A 210 9.80 4.27 9.20
CA PRO A 210 11.25 4.23 9.19
C PRO A 210 11.79 3.12 8.28
N ARG A 211 12.80 3.44 7.49
CA ARG A 211 13.54 2.52 6.59
C ARG A 211 12.81 1.99 5.35
N VAL A 212 11.56 2.35 5.08
CA VAL A 212 10.80 1.84 3.91
C VAL A 212 11.51 2.17 2.59
N VAL A 213 11.98 3.39 2.42
CA VAL A 213 12.57 3.88 1.17
C VAL A 213 14.09 4.01 1.26
N ARG A 214 14.80 2.91 1.56
CA ARG A 214 16.27 2.86 1.64
C ARG A 214 16.87 1.90 0.65
N LEU A 215 18.08 2.19 0.19
CA LEU A 215 18.82 1.30 -0.71
C LEU A 215 19.02 -0.09 -0.10
N LYS A 216 19.28 -0.18 1.21
CA LYS A 216 19.41 -1.47 1.91
C LYS A 216 18.11 -2.29 1.81
N THR A 217 16.95 -1.65 1.97
CA THR A 217 15.65 -2.28 1.81
C THR A 217 15.43 -2.76 0.38
N LEU A 218 15.86 -1.99 -0.63
CA LEU A 218 15.79 -2.38 -2.04
C LEU A 218 16.58 -3.68 -2.29
N VAL A 219 17.84 -3.74 -1.87
CA VAL A 219 18.69 -4.92 -2.09
C VAL A 219 18.10 -6.16 -1.42
N VAL A 220 17.69 -6.05 -0.15
CA VAL A 220 17.08 -7.16 0.58
C VAL A 220 15.74 -7.57 -0.07
N LYS A 221 14.96 -6.61 -0.58
CA LYS A 221 13.68 -6.88 -1.25
C LYS A 221 13.88 -7.66 -2.56
N VAL A 222 14.80 -7.21 -3.39
CA VAL A 222 15.10 -7.82 -4.69
C VAL A 222 15.67 -9.23 -4.52
N LEU A 223 16.70 -9.40 -3.69
CA LEU A 223 17.29 -10.72 -3.42
C LEU A 223 16.30 -11.64 -2.70
N GLY A 224 15.53 -11.09 -1.76
CA GLY A 224 14.50 -11.84 -1.03
C GLY A 224 13.40 -12.40 -1.94
N VAL A 225 12.91 -11.62 -2.91
CA VAL A 225 11.90 -12.11 -3.85
C VAL A 225 12.44 -13.18 -4.80
N MET A 226 13.67 -13.01 -5.29
CA MET A 226 14.34 -14.03 -6.10
C MET A 226 14.40 -15.34 -5.34
N CYS A 227 14.88 -15.32 -4.08
CA CYS A 227 14.96 -16.51 -3.24
C CYS A 227 13.59 -17.14 -2.93
N SER A 228 12.57 -16.34 -2.69
CA SER A 228 11.22 -16.83 -2.37
C SER A 228 10.56 -17.52 -3.56
N VAL A 229 10.67 -16.94 -4.77
CA VAL A 229 10.09 -17.51 -5.99
C VAL A 229 10.85 -18.77 -6.42
N VAL A 230 12.18 -18.73 -6.45
CA VAL A 230 13.02 -19.91 -6.75
C VAL A 230 12.81 -21.01 -5.72
N GLY A 231 12.61 -20.65 -4.44
CA GLY A 231 12.29 -21.58 -3.36
C GLY A 231 10.91 -22.27 -3.49
N GLY A 232 10.11 -21.92 -4.50
CA GLY A 232 8.84 -22.60 -4.80
C GLY A 232 7.70 -22.30 -3.83
N LEU A 233 7.79 -21.18 -3.09
CA LEU A 233 6.69 -20.70 -2.27
C LEU A 233 5.54 -20.20 -3.17
N ALA A 234 4.32 -20.24 -2.64
CA ALA A 234 3.14 -19.66 -3.29
C ALA A 234 3.17 -18.12 -3.21
N VAL A 235 4.07 -17.49 -3.97
CA VAL A 235 4.34 -16.05 -3.97
C VAL A 235 4.51 -15.52 -5.39
N GLY A 236 4.30 -14.20 -5.54
CA GLY A 236 4.56 -13.47 -6.77
C GLY A 236 5.65 -12.42 -6.58
N LYS A 237 6.16 -11.89 -7.71
CA LYS A 237 7.21 -10.86 -7.76
C LYS A 237 6.67 -9.43 -7.90
N GLU A 238 5.38 -9.24 -8.13
CA GLU A 238 4.76 -7.95 -8.48
C GLU A 238 4.80 -6.94 -7.32
N GLY A 239 4.32 -7.34 -6.14
CA GLY A 239 4.34 -6.48 -4.94
C GLY A 239 5.73 -5.97 -4.59
N PRO A 240 6.72 -6.85 -4.45
CA PRO A 240 8.12 -6.47 -4.29
C PRO A 240 8.65 -5.54 -5.39
N MET A 241 8.18 -5.70 -6.63
CA MET A 241 8.56 -4.83 -7.74
C MET A 241 8.04 -3.41 -7.58
N ILE A 242 6.79 -3.25 -7.16
CA ILE A 242 6.16 -1.95 -6.84
C ILE A 242 6.94 -1.23 -5.74
N HIS A 243 7.30 -1.95 -4.67
CA HIS A 243 8.10 -1.39 -3.60
C HIS A 243 9.50 -1.01 -4.08
N SER A 244 10.14 -1.83 -4.88
CA SER A 244 11.46 -1.54 -5.45
C SER A 244 11.45 -0.28 -6.32
N GLY A 245 10.45 -0.10 -7.17
CA GLY A 245 10.26 1.12 -7.95
C GLY A 245 10.07 2.37 -7.08
N ALA A 246 9.29 2.27 -6.03
CA ALA A 246 9.10 3.35 -5.07
C ALA A 246 10.39 3.73 -4.32
N VAL A 247 11.22 2.75 -3.93
CA VAL A 247 12.52 2.99 -3.28
C VAL A 247 13.51 3.64 -4.24
N LEU A 248 13.58 3.17 -5.48
CA LEU A 248 14.40 3.78 -6.53
C LEU A 248 14.03 5.23 -6.76
N ALA A 249 12.74 5.52 -6.86
CA ALA A 249 12.23 6.87 -7.02
C ALA A 249 12.63 7.79 -5.86
N ALA A 250 12.51 7.32 -4.63
CA ALA A 250 12.92 8.07 -3.45
C ALA A 250 14.44 8.33 -3.42
N GLY A 251 15.25 7.37 -3.88
CA GLY A 251 16.72 7.50 -3.94
C GLY A 251 17.19 8.47 -5.01
N VAL A 252 16.69 8.30 -6.23
CA VAL A 252 17.08 9.12 -7.39
C VAL A 252 16.65 10.57 -7.21
N SER A 253 15.39 10.81 -6.78
CA SER A 253 14.86 12.16 -6.61
C SER A 253 15.60 12.98 -5.55
N GLN A 254 16.15 12.35 -4.52
CA GLN A 254 16.86 13.01 -3.44
C GLN A 254 18.33 13.29 -3.76
N GLY A 255 18.94 12.56 -4.70
CA GLY A 255 20.36 12.63 -4.98
C GLY A 255 21.26 12.40 -3.75
N ARG A 256 20.73 11.72 -2.72
CA ARG A 256 21.43 11.43 -1.46
C ARG A 256 21.12 10.04 -0.95
N SER A 257 22.14 9.25 -0.68
CA SER A 257 21.98 7.93 -0.07
C SER A 257 22.26 7.97 1.42
N THR A 258 21.24 7.70 2.24
CA THR A 258 21.42 7.57 3.70
C THR A 258 22.08 6.25 4.09
N SER A 259 21.97 5.22 3.25
CA SER A 259 22.62 3.92 3.48
C SER A 259 24.12 3.97 3.22
N LEU A 260 24.54 4.63 2.15
CA LEU A 260 25.95 4.81 1.79
C LEU A 260 26.59 6.03 2.47
N LYS A 261 25.82 6.84 3.20
CA LYS A 261 26.25 8.10 3.81
C LYS A 261 26.89 9.07 2.79
N LYS A 262 26.51 8.99 1.52
CA LYS A 262 27.06 9.78 0.44
C LYS A 262 26.01 10.74 -0.12
N ASP A 263 26.40 12.00 -0.31
CA ASP A 263 25.58 13.03 -0.94
C ASP A 263 26.21 13.37 -2.32
N PHE A 264 25.42 13.16 -3.37
CA PHE A 264 25.85 13.45 -4.74
C PHE A 264 25.63 14.91 -5.14
N LYS A 265 25.00 15.72 -4.27
CA LYS A 265 24.63 17.12 -4.49
C LYS A 265 23.82 17.36 -5.77
N MET A 266 23.14 16.33 -6.26
CA MET A 266 22.23 16.40 -7.40
C MET A 266 20.80 16.56 -6.89
N PHE A 267 19.98 17.32 -7.62
CA PHE A 267 18.55 17.48 -7.35
C PHE A 267 18.21 18.00 -5.95
N GLU A 268 19.02 18.89 -5.38
CA GLU A 268 18.81 19.45 -4.05
C GLU A 268 17.44 20.12 -3.88
N TYR A 269 16.88 20.67 -4.96
CA TYR A 269 15.56 21.33 -4.96
C TYR A 269 14.43 20.36 -4.61
N PHE A 270 14.53 19.09 -5.00
CA PHE A 270 13.50 18.07 -4.77
C PHE A 270 13.56 17.43 -3.38
N ARG A 271 14.41 17.92 -2.48
CA ARG A 271 14.51 17.46 -1.09
C ARG A 271 13.40 18.05 -0.23
N ARG A 272 12.15 17.76 -0.60
CA ARG A 272 10.92 18.11 0.11
C ARG A 272 10.00 16.88 0.14
N ASP A 273 9.15 16.80 1.15
CA ASP A 273 8.23 15.68 1.29
C ASP A 273 7.22 15.60 0.13
N THR A 274 6.75 16.73 -0.37
CA THR A 274 5.81 16.83 -1.51
C THR A 274 6.41 16.31 -2.81
N GLU A 275 7.59 16.77 -3.19
CA GLU A 275 8.27 16.32 -4.42
C GLU A 275 8.64 14.85 -4.32
N LYS A 276 9.16 14.42 -3.18
CA LYS A 276 9.51 13.02 -2.93
C LYS A 276 8.30 12.10 -3.04
N ARG A 277 7.15 12.50 -2.49
CA ARG A 277 5.88 11.77 -2.62
C ARG A 277 5.50 11.57 -4.08
N ASP A 278 5.56 12.63 -4.89
CA ASP A 278 5.17 12.57 -6.30
C ASP A 278 6.09 11.64 -7.10
N PHE A 279 7.40 11.67 -6.83
CA PHE A 279 8.34 10.73 -7.45
C PHE A 279 8.16 9.28 -6.96
N VAL A 280 7.87 9.07 -5.68
CA VAL A 280 7.57 7.73 -5.13
C VAL A 280 6.31 7.15 -5.77
N SER A 281 5.28 7.97 -6.01
CA SER A 281 4.08 7.58 -6.75
C SER A 281 4.43 7.16 -8.21
N ALA A 282 5.30 7.92 -8.89
CA ALA A 282 5.78 7.58 -10.22
C ALA A 282 6.58 6.25 -10.23
N GLY A 283 7.41 6.02 -9.22
CA GLY A 283 8.17 4.78 -9.07
C GLY A 283 7.29 3.56 -8.79
N ALA A 284 6.25 3.71 -7.99
CA ALA A 284 5.27 2.65 -7.76
C ALA A 284 4.55 2.27 -9.06
N ALA A 285 4.09 3.26 -9.83
CA ALA A 285 3.49 3.05 -11.15
C ALA A 285 4.44 2.37 -12.14
N ALA A 286 5.69 2.80 -12.19
CA ALA A 286 6.72 2.18 -13.04
C ALA A 286 6.97 0.71 -12.65
N GLY A 287 6.90 0.39 -11.34
CA GLY A 287 6.99 -0.98 -10.82
C GLY A 287 5.85 -1.88 -11.30
N VAL A 288 4.61 -1.39 -11.27
CA VAL A 288 3.44 -2.11 -11.82
C VAL A 288 3.56 -2.29 -13.31
N SER A 289 3.97 -1.23 -14.03
CA SER A 289 4.12 -1.26 -15.48
C SER A 289 5.16 -2.28 -15.93
N ALA A 290 6.29 -2.38 -15.22
CA ALA A 290 7.29 -3.40 -15.48
C ALA A 290 6.78 -4.81 -15.16
N ALA A 291 6.04 -4.96 -14.03
CA ALA A 291 5.52 -6.26 -13.62
C ALA A 291 4.55 -6.87 -14.64
N PHE A 292 3.63 -6.09 -15.18
CA PHE A 292 2.53 -6.57 -16.02
C PHE A 292 2.64 -6.16 -17.49
N GLY A 293 3.66 -5.38 -17.88
CA GLY A 293 3.74 -4.79 -19.22
C GLY A 293 2.61 -3.79 -19.51
N ALA A 294 2.03 -3.20 -18.46
CA ALA A 294 0.81 -2.42 -18.48
C ALA A 294 1.07 -0.96 -18.03
N PRO A 295 1.53 -0.06 -18.91
CA PRO A 295 1.84 1.32 -18.53
C PRO A 295 0.62 2.12 -18.07
N VAL A 296 -0.54 1.96 -18.71
CA VAL A 296 -1.78 2.63 -18.30
C VAL A 296 -2.31 2.03 -17.00
N GLY A 297 -2.27 0.70 -16.87
CA GLY A 297 -2.61 0.00 -15.64
C GLY A 297 -1.76 0.44 -14.45
N GLY A 298 -0.47 0.70 -14.66
CA GLY A 298 0.43 1.25 -13.65
C GLY A 298 0.05 2.65 -13.16
N VAL A 299 -0.32 3.53 -14.08
CA VAL A 299 -0.81 4.88 -13.74
C VAL A 299 -2.09 4.79 -12.91
N LEU A 300 -3.05 3.96 -13.35
CA LEU A 300 -4.33 3.79 -12.66
C LEU A 300 -4.17 3.12 -11.29
N PHE A 301 -3.25 2.17 -11.15
CA PHE A 301 -2.88 1.60 -9.86
C PHE A 301 -2.38 2.67 -8.89
N SER A 302 -1.46 3.51 -9.35
CA SER A 302 -0.97 4.60 -8.53
C SER A 302 -2.07 5.59 -8.14
N LEU A 303 -3.06 5.81 -9.01
CA LEU A 303 -4.21 6.67 -8.74
C LEU A 303 -5.20 6.03 -7.76
N GLU A 304 -5.57 4.76 -7.95
CA GLU A 304 -6.60 4.07 -7.16
C GLU A 304 -6.08 3.66 -5.78
N GLU A 305 -4.91 3.02 -5.71
CA GLU A 305 -4.39 2.44 -4.48
C GLU A 305 -3.30 3.29 -3.81
N GLY A 306 -2.48 3.96 -4.58
CA GLY A 306 -1.28 4.62 -4.06
C GLY A 306 -1.52 6.06 -3.66
N ALA A 307 -2.05 6.87 -4.57
CA ALA A 307 -2.03 8.30 -4.42
C ALA A 307 -3.15 8.82 -3.52
N SER A 308 -2.74 9.51 -2.49
CA SER A 308 -3.64 10.29 -1.65
C SER A 308 -3.80 11.73 -2.15
N PHE A 309 -2.85 12.18 -2.99
CA PHE A 309 -2.79 13.53 -3.56
C PHE A 309 -2.50 13.40 -5.04
N TRP A 310 -3.27 14.07 -5.87
CA TRP A 310 -3.19 13.94 -7.32
C TRP A 310 -3.41 15.27 -8.03
N ASN A 311 -2.66 15.49 -9.10
CA ASN A 311 -2.89 16.59 -10.01
C ASN A 311 -2.66 16.14 -11.48
N GLN A 312 -3.20 16.88 -12.44
CA GLN A 312 -3.13 16.53 -13.85
C GLN A 312 -1.69 16.48 -14.39
N MET A 313 -0.82 17.36 -13.94
CA MET A 313 0.57 17.37 -14.39
C MET A 313 1.35 16.15 -13.88
N LEU A 314 1.01 15.67 -12.68
CA LEU A 314 1.59 14.46 -12.11
C LEU A 314 1.21 13.22 -12.94
N THR A 315 -0.03 13.15 -13.46
CA THR A 315 -0.48 12.07 -14.33
C THR A 315 0.47 11.85 -15.53
N TRP A 316 0.81 12.93 -16.23
CA TRP A 316 1.70 12.86 -17.38
C TRP A 316 3.11 12.39 -17.02
N ARG A 317 3.64 12.84 -15.91
CA ARG A 317 4.97 12.42 -15.44
C ARG A 317 4.99 10.96 -15.02
N ILE A 318 3.95 10.50 -14.34
CA ILE A 318 3.79 9.09 -13.94
C ILE A 318 3.65 8.21 -15.18
N PHE A 319 2.84 8.61 -16.14
CA PHE A 319 2.69 7.89 -17.42
C PHE A 319 4.02 7.78 -18.17
N PHE A 320 4.78 8.86 -18.23
CA PHE A 320 6.10 8.86 -18.86
C PHE A 320 7.06 7.88 -18.16
N ALA A 321 7.13 7.89 -16.82
CA ALA A 321 7.95 6.96 -16.07
C ALA A 321 7.53 5.49 -16.31
N SER A 322 6.24 5.22 -16.36
CA SER A 322 5.66 3.90 -16.63
C SER A 322 6.01 3.40 -18.03
N MET A 323 5.87 4.26 -19.04
CA MET A 323 6.21 3.96 -20.43
C MET A 323 7.71 3.63 -20.59
N ILE A 324 8.59 4.44 -20.01
CA ILE A 324 10.03 4.20 -20.04
C ILE A 324 10.39 2.88 -19.33
N SER A 325 9.73 2.56 -18.23
CA SER A 325 9.97 1.30 -17.50
C SER A 325 9.61 0.08 -18.33
N THR A 326 8.44 0.07 -18.96
CA THR A 326 8.03 -1.03 -19.86
C THR A 326 8.93 -1.13 -21.09
N PHE A 327 9.26 0.00 -21.71
CA PHE A 327 10.16 0.03 -22.86
C PHE A 327 11.55 -0.55 -22.50
N THR A 328 12.12 -0.13 -21.37
CA THR A 328 13.42 -0.61 -20.90
C THR A 328 13.40 -2.11 -20.65
N LEU A 329 12.37 -2.61 -19.98
CA LEU A 329 12.23 -4.04 -19.72
C LEU A 329 12.17 -4.83 -21.04
N ASN A 330 11.28 -4.43 -21.96
CA ASN A 330 11.11 -5.14 -23.22
C ASN A 330 12.37 -5.10 -24.09
N PHE A 331 13.08 -3.98 -24.09
CA PHE A 331 14.33 -3.84 -24.82
C PHE A 331 15.40 -4.82 -24.32
N PHE A 332 15.64 -4.88 -23.01
CA PHE A 332 16.67 -5.77 -22.47
C PHE A 332 16.26 -7.25 -22.55
N LEU A 333 14.97 -7.59 -22.35
CA LEU A 333 14.49 -8.96 -22.53
C LEU A 333 14.58 -9.41 -23.99
N SER A 334 14.33 -8.52 -24.97
CA SER A 334 14.49 -8.87 -26.40
C SER A 334 15.93 -9.21 -26.75
N ILE A 335 16.90 -8.53 -26.14
CA ILE A 335 18.32 -8.86 -26.30
C ILE A 335 18.63 -10.21 -25.64
N TYR A 336 18.13 -10.45 -24.44
CA TYR A 336 18.36 -11.71 -23.72
C TYR A 336 17.81 -12.92 -24.48
N HIS A 337 16.60 -12.83 -25.03
CA HIS A 337 15.97 -13.89 -25.83
C HIS A 337 16.49 -13.98 -27.27
N GLN A 338 17.56 -13.28 -27.61
CA GLN A 338 18.20 -13.30 -28.95
C GLN A 338 17.25 -12.91 -30.10
N LYS A 339 16.26 -12.12 -29.84
CA LYS A 339 15.33 -11.54 -30.83
C LYS A 339 15.39 -10.01 -30.77
N PRO A 340 16.52 -9.41 -31.18
CA PRO A 340 16.70 -7.96 -31.11
C PRO A 340 15.67 -7.25 -32.00
N GLY A 341 14.94 -6.31 -31.40
CA GLY A 341 13.89 -5.53 -32.08
C GLY A 341 12.46 -5.99 -31.85
N ASP A 342 12.25 -7.15 -31.25
CA ASP A 342 10.92 -7.56 -30.82
C ASP A 342 10.56 -6.91 -29.45
N LEU A 343 9.88 -5.77 -29.52
CA LEU A 343 9.40 -5.03 -28.34
C LEU A 343 8.00 -5.46 -27.88
N SER A 344 7.42 -6.47 -28.50
CA SER A 344 6.10 -6.99 -28.14
C SER A 344 6.13 -7.99 -26.99
N SER A 345 7.26 -8.08 -26.29
CA SER A 345 7.41 -8.90 -25.09
C SER A 345 6.43 -8.48 -24.02
N PRO A 346 5.63 -9.36 -23.44
CA PRO A 346 4.85 -9.03 -22.27
C PRO A 346 5.78 -8.74 -21.09
N GLY A 347 5.32 -7.99 -20.08
CA GLY A 347 6.11 -7.67 -18.88
C GLY A 347 6.71 -8.89 -18.17
N LEU A 348 7.12 -8.76 -16.90
CA LEU A 348 7.61 -9.88 -16.10
C LEU A 348 6.63 -11.07 -16.08
N ILE A 349 5.33 -10.79 -16.22
CA ILE A 349 4.27 -11.79 -16.18
C ILE A 349 3.66 -11.90 -17.57
N ASN A 350 3.83 -13.05 -18.17
CA ASN A 350 3.29 -13.36 -19.49
C ASN A 350 2.01 -14.19 -19.36
N PHE A 351 0.85 -13.56 -19.51
CA PHE A 351 -0.42 -14.27 -19.54
C PHE A 351 -0.78 -14.89 -20.89
N GLY A 352 0.03 -14.67 -21.94
CA GLY A 352 -0.31 -15.01 -23.33
C GLY A 352 -1.31 -14.00 -23.94
N ARG A 353 -1.50 -14.07 -25.23
CA ARG A 353 -2.51 -13.27 -25.94
C ARG A 353 -3.74 -14.12 -26.22
N PHE A 354 -4.90 -13.55 -25.97
CA PHE A 354 -6.18 -14.21 -26.29
C PHE A 354 -6.65 -13.75 -27.66
N GLU A 355 -7.05 -14.69 -28.49
CA GLU A 355 -7.67 -14.39 -29.78
C GLU A 355 -9.06 -13.78 -29.57
N SER A 356 -9.38 -12.74 -30.34
CA SER A 356 -10.62 -11.98 -30.19
C SER A 356 -11.87 -12.83 -30.50
N GLU A 357 -11.76 -13.84 -31.35
CA GLU A 357 -12.87 -14.72 -31.72
C GLU A 357 -13.29 -15.63 -30.55
N ILE A 358 -12.32 -16.16 -29.79
CA ILE A 358 -12.53 -17.01 -28.63
C ILE A 358 -13.15 -16.22 -27.47
N MET A 359 -12.83 -14.93 -27.38
CA MET A 359 -13.25 -14.04 -26.30
C MET A 359 -14.60 -13.34 -26.55
N ALA A 360 -15.34 -13.71 -27.57
CA ALA A 360 -16.71 -13.24 -27.75
C ALA A 360 -17.61 -13.71 -26.59
N TYR A 361 -18.45 -12.86 -26.07
CA TYR A 361 -19.41 -13.20 -25.00
C TYR A 361 -20.83 -12.76 -25.37
N ASN A 362 -21.80 -13.46 -24.82
CA ASN A 362 -23.19 -13.24 -25.07
C ASN A 362 -23.92 -12.71 -23.83
N LEU A 363 -25.08 -12.10 -24.02
CA LEU A 363 -25.86 -11.50 -22.93
C LEU A 363 -26.20 -12.50 -21.81
N TYR A 364 -26.43 -13.74 -22.14
CA TYR A 364 -26.78 -14.80 -21.16
C TYR A 364 -25.59 -15.26 -20.30
N GLU A 365 -24.36 -14.93 -20.68
CA GLU A 365 -23.16 -15.21 -19.86
C GLU A 365 -22.94 -14.18 -18.73
N ILE A 366 -23.48 -12.96 -18.88
CA ILE A 366 -23.30 -11.88 -17.90
C ILE A 366 -23.78 -12.27 -16.49
N PRO A 367 -24.98 -12.86 -16.30
CA PRO A 367 -25.39 -13.34 -14.97
C PRO A 367 -24.44 -14.36 -14.36
N LEU A 368 -23.85 -15.23 -15.19
CA LEU A 368 -22.87 -16.20 -14.75
C LEU A 368 -21.56 -15.53 -14.32
N PHE A 369 -21.09 -14.53 -15.04
CA PHE A 369 -19.93 -13.75 -14.65
C PHE A 369 -20.15 -13.00 -13.31
N ILE A 370 -21.34 -12.45 -13.10
CA ILE A 370 -21.73 -11.82 -11.84
C ILE A 370 -21.71 -12.86 -10.70
N ALA A 371 -22.23 -14.05 -10.93
CA ALA A 371 -22.20 -15.14 -9.94
C ALA A 371 -20.76 -15.58 -9.61
N MET A 372 -19.91 -15.69 -10.62
CA MET A 372 -18.47 -15.95 -10.42
C MET A 372 -17.78 -14.83 -9.65
N GLY A 373 -18.13 -13.57 -9.93
CA GLY A 373 -17.65 -12.42 -9.15
C GLY A 373 -18.05 -12.49 -7.68
N ALA A 374 -19.31 -12.87 -7.40
CA ALA A 374 -19.79 -13.06 -6.04
C ALA A 374 -19.04 -14.19 -5.31
N LEU A 375 -18.82 -15.31 -5.98
CA LEU A 375 -18.04 -16.43 -5.45
C LEU A 375 -16.60 -16.03 -5.16
N GLY A 376 -15.95 -15.33 -6.11
CA GLY A 376 -14.59 -14.82 -5.92
C GLY A 376 -14.48 -13.81 -4.76
N GLY A 377 -15.49 -12.95 -4.60
CA GLY A 377 -15.60 -12.03 -3.46
C GLY A 377 -15.71 -12.75 -2.11
N PHE A 378 -16.53 -13.81 -2.05
CA PHE A 378 -16.68 -14.64 -0.85
C PHE A 378 -15.41 -15.42 -0.53
N LEU A 379 -14.80 -16.09 -1.51
CA LEU A 379 -13.53 -16.82 -1.32
C LEU A 379 -12.38 -15.87 -0.95
N GLY A 380 -12.37 -14.66 -1.54
CA GLY A 380 -11.40 -13.62 -1.16
C GLY A 380 -11.58 -13.13 0.27
N ALA A 381 -12.82 -12.94 0.72
CA ALA A 381 -13.09 -12.59 2.12
C ALA A 381 -12.67 -13.71 3.08
N LEU A 382 -12.94 -14.98 2.72
CA LEU A 382 -12.48 -16.14 3.50
C LEU A 382 -10.96 -16.19 3.61
N PHE A 383 -10.25 -15.95 2.52
CA PHE A 383 -8.78 -15.83 2.50
C PHE A 383 -8.29 -14.75 3.47
N ASN A 384 -8.90 -13.57 3.42
CA ASN A 384 -8.54 -12.45 4.26
C ASN A 384 -8.76 -12.75 5.75
N VAL A 385 -9.88 -13.38 6.11
CA VAL A 385 -10.18 -13.79 7.50
C VAL A 385 -9.16 -14.82 8.02
N LEU A 386 -8.86 -15.85 7.24
CA LEU A 386 -7.88 -16.87 7.64
C LEU A 386 -6.48 -16.26 7.80
N ASN A 387 -6.07 -15.40 6.85
CA ASN A 387 -4.78 -14.71 6.91
C ASN A 387 -4.70 -13.73 8.09
N TYR A 388 -5.81 -13.05 8.43
CA TYR A 388 -5.90 -12.19 9.61
C TYR A 388 -5.58 -12.96 10.90
N TRP A 389 -6.26 -14.09 11.14
CA TRP A 389 -6.01 -14.92 12.31
C TRP A 389 -4.58 -15.46 12.36
N LEU A 390 -4.06 -15.87 11.20
CA LEU A 390 -2.70 -16.37 11.10
C LEU A 390 -1.66 -15.27 11.38
N THR A 391 -1.93 -14.04 10.94
CA THR A 391 -1.05 -12.90 11.20
C THR A 391 -1.05 -12.51 12.68
N ILE A 392 -2.21 -12.55 13.36
CA ILE A 392 -2.29 -12.36 14.81
C ILE A 392 -1.47 -13.43 15.54
N PHE A 393 -1.62 -14.70 15.12
CA PHE A 393 -0.82 -15.79 15.68
C PHE A 393 0.70 -15.53 15.54
N ARG A 394 1.13 -15.07 14.36
CA ARG A 394 2.54 -14.72 14.11
C ARG A 394 3.03 -13.57 14.98
N ILE A 395 2.27 -12.50 15.10
CA ILE A 395 2.62 -11.36 15.95
C ILE A 395 2.78 -11.80 17.40
N ARG A 396 1.92 -12.71 17.87
CA ARG A 396 1.91 -13.17 19.25
C ARG A 396 3.02 -14.21 19.58
N TYR A 397 3.26 -15.18 18.69
CA TYR A 397 4.12 -16.32 18.97
C TYR A 397 5.42 -16.34 18.14
N VAL A 398 5.43 -15.79 16.93
CA VAL A 398 6.56 -15.88 15.98
C VAL A 398 7.24 -14.51 15.81
N HIS A 399 7.48 -13.81 16.91
CA HIS A 399 8.09 -12.46 16.86
C HIS A 399 9.63 -12.48 16.80
N ARG A 400 10.30 -13.59 17.17
CA ARG A 400 11.76 -13.70 17.14
C ARG A 400 12.27 -14.02 15.73
N PRO A 401 13.37 -13.38 15.26
CA PRO A 401 13.91 -13.62 13.91
C PRO A 401 14.19 -15.09 13.59
N PHE A 402 14.70 -15.83 14.57
CA PHE A 402 14.99 -17.26 14.43
C PHE A 402 13.72 -18.08 14.16
N LEU A 403 12.64 -17.82 14.91
CA LEU A 403 11.36 -18.51 14.71
C LEU A 403 10.73 -18.17 13.35
N GLN A 404 10.90 -16.93 12.89
CA GLN A 404 10.43 -16.50 11.57
C GLN A 404 11.12 -17.25 10.43
N VAL A 405 12.44 -17.48 10.56
CA VAL A 405 13.19 -18.26 9.58
C VAL A 405 12.75 -19.72 9.59
N ILE A 406 12.56 -20.31 10.78
CA ILE A 406 12.09 -21.70 10.91
C ILE A 406 10.68 -21.84 10.30
N GLU A 407 9.77 -20.92 10.57
CA GLU A 407 8.43 -20.93 9.97
C GLU A 407 8.49 -20.90 8.45
N ALA A 408 9.31 -20.01 7.87
CA ALA A 408 9.48 -19.92 6.43
C ALA A 408 10.03 -21.23 5.82
N MET A 409 11.01 -21.84 6.45
CA MET A 409 11.56 -23.14 6.04
C MET A 409 10.52 -24.26 6.15
N LEU A 410 9.74 -24.29 7.22
CA LEU A 410 8.68 -25.27 7.41
C LEU A 410 7.62 -25.15 6.30
N VAL A 411 7.18 -23.94 5.98
CA VAL A 411 6.21 -23.70 4.89
C VAL A 411 6.79 -24.15 3.56
N ALA A 412 8.06 -23.89 3.29
CA ALA A 412 8.72 -24.34 2.05
C ALA A 412 8.79 -25.87 1.97
N ALA A 413 9.14 -26.54 3.06
CA ALA A 413 9.17 -28.00 3.12
C ALA A 413 7.76 -28.62 2.94
N VAL A 414 6.76 -28.06 3.61
CA VAL A 414 5.37 -28.51 3.47
C VAL A 414 4.85 -28.28 2.06
N THR A 415 5.16 -27.15 1.43
CA THR A 415 4.77 -26.87 0.04
C THR A 415 5.39 -27.91 -0.91
N ALA A 416 6.67 -28.24 -0.74
CA ALA A 416 7.32 -29.28 -1.55
C ALA A 416 6.70 -30.66 -1.31
N ALA A 417 6.44 -31.03 -0.06
CA ALA A 417 5.85 -32.31 0.31
C ALA A 417 4.43 -32.47 -0.24
N VAL A 418 3.60 -31.44 -0.10
CA VAL A 418 2.22 -31.44 -0.63
C VAL A 418 2.24 -31.53 -2.16
N SER A 419 3.07 -30.72 -2.82
CA SER A 419 3.20 -30.74 -4.29
C SER A 419 3.63 -32.12 -4.80
N PHE A 420 4.66 -32.72 -4.19
CA PHE A 420 5.14 -34.04 -4.57
C PHE A 420 4.07 -35.12 -4.34
N THR A 421 3.43 -35.11 -3.18
CA THR A 421 2.36 -36.07 -2.82
C THR A 421 1.20 -35.98 -3.78
N MET A 422 0.76 -34.76 -4.11
CA MET A 422 -0.33 -34.51 -5.05
C MET A 422 0.00 -35.02 -6.46
N ILE A 423 1.23 -34.80 -6.92
CA ILE A 423 1.70 -35.28 -8.24
C ILE A 423 1.77 -36.81 -8.25
N TYR A 424 2.27 -37.43 -7.18
CA TYR A 424 2.43 -38.86 -7.10
C TYR A 424 1.10 -39.60 -7.04
N PHE A 425 0.15 -39.14 -6.23
CA PHE A 425 -1.15 -39.75 -6.09
C PHE A 425 -2.14 -39.40 -7.21
N SER A 426 -1.88 -38.37 -8.00
CA SER A 426 -2.67 -38.01 -9.16
C SER A 426 -2.30 -38.91 -10.32
N THR A 427 -3.19 -39.83 -10.68
CA THR A 427 -3.06 -40.72 -11.86
C THR A 427 -3.59 -40.05 -13.12
N ASP A 428 -3.66 -38.73 -13.17
CA ASP A 428 -4.22 -37.98 -14.29
C ASP A 428 -3.18 -37.80 -15.41
N CYS A 429 -2.95 -38.89 -16.15
CA CYS A 429 -2.10 -38.87 -17.32
C CYS A 429 -2.93 -38.54 -18.56
N GLN A 430 -2.48 -37.50 -19.28
CA GLN A 430 -3.14 -37.05 -20.52
C GLN A 430 -2.25 -37.31 -21.73
N PRO A 431 -2.78 -37.68 -22.90
CA PRO A 431 -1.97 -37.91 -24.10
C PRO A 431 -1.39 -36.61 -24.64
N LEU A 432 -0.11 -36.67 -25.05
CA LEU A 432 0.60 -35.57 -25.71
C LEU A 432 -0.07 -35.32 -27.08
N GLY A 433 -0.63 -34.15 -27.29
CA GLY A 433 -1.10 -33.70 -28.58
C GLY A 433 0.04 -33.38 -29.56
N PRO A 434 -0.23 -33.31 -30.89
CA PRO A 434 0.80 -33.14 -31.91
C PRO A 434 1.49 -31.77 -31.93
N GLU A 435 0.98 -30.78 -31.19
CA GLU A 435 1.47 -29.39 -31.19
C GLU A 435 2.38 -29.02 -29.99
N HIS A 436 2.74 -29.97 -29.15
CA HIS A 436 3.55 -29.68 -27.97
C HIS A 436 5.03 -29.54 -28.32
N THR A 437 5.51 -28.31 -28.32
CA THR A 437 6.93 -27.96 -28.30
C THR A 437 7.59 -28.37 -26.97
N GLU A 438 8.86 -28.68 -26.99
CA GLU A 438 9.68 -29.34 -25.98
C GLU A 438 9.65 -28.80 -24.53
N GLU A 439 9.02 -27.66 -24.24
CA GLU A 439 8.97 -27.07 -22.90
C GLU A 439 7.87 -27.61 -21.99
N TYR A 440 6.83 -28.20 -22.50
CA TYR A 440 5.65 -28.76 -21.82
C TYR A 440 5.03 -29.90 -22.65
N PRO A 441 4.55 -30.88 -22.06
CA PRO A 441 4.22 -31.19 -20.69
C PRO A 441 5.20 -32.16 -19.98
N LEU A 442 5.09 -32.23 -18.64
CA LEU A 442 5.98 -33.01 -17.79
C LEU A 442 5.46 -34.47 -17.68
N GLN A 443 6.25 -35.43 -18.14
CA GLN A 443 5.94 -36.86 -18.11
C GLN A 443 6.10 -37.52 -16.73
N LEU A 444 6.04 -36.80 -15.63
CA LEU A 444 6.27 -37.33 -14.31
C LEU A 444 5.26 -38.43 -13.96
N PHE A 445 5.75 -39.65 -13.71
CA PHE A 445 4.97 -40.84 -13.34
C PHE A 445 3.95 -41.32 -14.36
N CYS A 446 4.00 -40.88 -15.61
CA CYS A 446 3.14 -41.29 -16.70
C CYS A 446 3.91 -42.10 -17.75
N ALA A 447 3.20 -42.84 -18.62
CA ALA A 447 3.76 -43.63 -19.71
C ALA A 447 4.34 -42.72 -20.81
N ASP A 448 5.16 -43.32 -21.70
CA ASP A 448 5.71 -42.60 -22.85
C ASP A 448 4.62 -42.06 -23.76
N GLY A 449 4.67 -40.77 -24.07
CA GLY A 449 3.67 -40.09 -24.87
C GLY A 449 2.51 -39.49 -24.07
N GLU A 450 2.55 -39.59 -22.75
CA GLU A 450 1.58 -38.97 -21.81
C GLU A 450 2.24 -37.97 -20.88
N TYR A 451 1.48 -37.07 -20.30
CA TYR A 451 1.95 -36.11 -19.33
C TYR A 451 1.03 -36.03 -18.10
N ASN A 452 1.58 -35.64 -16.97
CA ASN A 452 0.82 -35.47 -15.74
C ASN A 452 0.30 -34.03 -15.63
N SER A 453 -1.03 -33.87 -15.67
CA SER A 453 -1.66 -32.54 -15.58
C SER A 453 -1.52 -31.87 -14.22
N MET A 454 -1.42 -32.64 -13.12
CA MET A 454 -1.13 -32.10 -11.79
C MET A 454 0.31 -31.56 -11.74
N ALA A 455 1.26 -32.23 -12.40
CA ALA A 455 2.64 -31.77 -12.47
C ALA A 455 2.79 -30.46 -13.25
N THR A 456 2.00 -30.23 -14.27
CA THR A 456 2.00 -28.96 -15.01
C THR A 456 1.56 -27.77 -14.17
N THR A 457 0.75 -27.99 -13.14
CA THR A 457 0.31 -26.92 -12.22
C THR A 457 1.28 -26.70 -11.07
N PHE A 458 1.83 -27.76 -10.45
CA PHE A 458 2.70 -27.67 -9.27
C PHE A 458 4.20 -27.60 -9.59
N PHE A 459 4.65 -28.29 -10.63
CA PHE A 459 6.07 -28.40 -10.99
C PHE A 459 6.47 -27.30 -11.99
N ASN A 460 6.04 -26.09 -11.70
CA ASN A 460 6.30 -24.90 -12.50
C ASN A 460 6.38 -23.64 -11.65
N THR A 461 6.86 -22.55 -12.24
CA THR A 461 6.67 -21.25 -11.64
C THR A 461 5.17 -20.89 -11.68
N PRO A 462 4.65 -20.21 -10.64
CA PRO A 462 3.21 -19.87 -10.59
C PRO A 462 2.72 -19.11 -11.82
N GLU A 463 3.54 -18.30 -12.45
CA GLU A 463 3.21 -17.52 -13.66
C GLU A 463 2.98 -18.43 -14.88
N ARG A 464 3.85 -19.42 -15.07
CA ARG A 464 3.71 -20.41 -16.14
C ARG A 464 2.47 -21.27 -15.94
N SER A 465 2.14 -21.62 -14.69
CA SER A 465 0.93 -22.35 -14.35
C SER A 465 -0.34 -21.55 -14.68
N VAL A 466 -0.37 -20.23 -14.39
CA VAL A 466 -1.49 -19.36 -14.77
C VAL A 466 -1.65 -19.32 -16.30
N ARG A 467 -0.56 -19.15 -17.04
CA ARG A 467 -0.57 -19.13 -18.50
C ARG A 467 -1.09 -20.45 -19.08
N SER A 468 -0.64 -21.57 -18.52
CA SER A 468 -1.14 -22.91 -18.92
C SER A 468 -2.65 -23.02 -18.70
N LEU A 469 -3.17 -22.60 -17.53
CA LEU A 469 -4.60 -22.61 -17.24
C LEU A 469 -5.43 -21.71 -18.16
N PHE A 470 -4.85 -20.63 -18.69
CA PHE A 470 -5.55 -19.75 -19.63
C PHE A 470 -5.62 -20.30 -21.05
N HIS A 471 -4.54 -20.93 -21.53
CA HIS A 471 -4.37 -21.27 -22.95
C HIS A 471 -4.39 -22.76 -23.29
N SER A 472 -4.38 -23.66 -22.28
CA SER A 472 -4.46 -25.10 -22.58
C SER A 472 -5.77 -25.47 -23.26
N GLN A 473 -5.72 -26.40 -24.19
CA GLN A 473 -6.88 -26.88 -24.93
C GLN A 473 -7.96 -27.45 -24.02
N PRO A 474 -9.25 -27.46 -24.44
CA PRO A 474 -10.31 -28.13 -23.71
C PRO A 474 -9.97 -29.63 -23.55
N GLY A 475 -10.20 -30.18 -22.36
CA GLY A 475 -9.92 -31.60 -22.08
C GLY A 475 -8.54 -31.89 -21.49
N THR A 476 -7.65 -30.89 -21.41
CA THR A 476 -6.29 -31.06 -20.86
C THR A 476 -6.25 -31.28 -19.36
N TYR A 477 -7.25 -30.83 -18.64
CA TYR A 477 -7.35 -30.93 -17.17
C TYR A 477 -8.60 -31.69 -16.75
N ASN A 478 -8.43 -32.56 -15.77
CA ASN A 478 -9.55 -33.26 -15.14
C ASN A 478 -10.20 -32.32 -14.08
N PRO A 479 -11.53 -32.26 -13.96
CA PRO A 479 -12.22 -31.47 -12.93
C PRO A 479 -11.76 -31.77 -11.50
N LEU A 480 -11.53 -33.07 -11.18
CA LEU A 480 -11.06 -33.47 -9.85
C LEU A 480 -9.66 -32.92 -9.55
N THR A 481 -8.76 -32.97 -10.52
CA THR A 481 -7.39 -32.43 -10.42
C THR A 481 -7.41 -30.93 -10.11
N LEU A 482 -8.22 -30.16 -10.88
CA LEU A 482 -8.36 -28.72 -10.65
C LEU A 482 -9.00 -28.40 -9.30
N GLY A 483 -10.00 -29.16 -8.87
CA GLY A 483 -10.63 -28.98 -7.57
C GLY A 483 -9.67 -29.20 -6.40
N LEU A 484 -8.91 -30.30 -6.44
CA LEU A 484 -7.90 -30.62 -5.44
C LEU A 484 -6.75 -29.59 -5.44
N PHE A 485 -6.29 -29.18 -6.61
CA PHE A 485 -5.27 -28.15 -6.74
C PHE A 485 -5.74 -26.82 -6.15
N THR A 486 -6.95 -26.38 -6.49
CA THR A 486 -7.52 -25.13 -5.96
C THR A 486 -7.57 -25.14 -4.44
N LEU A 487 -8.08 -26.22 -3.85
CA LEU A 487 -8.20 -26.34 -2.40
C LEU A 487 -6.84 -26.31 -1.70
N THR A 488 -5.90 -27.14 -2.16
CA THR A 488 -4.56 -27.23 -1.54
C THR A 488 -3.77 -25.93 -1.71
N TYR A 489 -3.80 -25.36 -2.91
CA TYR A 489 -3.05 -24.15 -3.19
C TYR A 489 -3.64 -22.91 -2.48
N PHE A 490 -4.96 -22.86 -2.28
CA PHE A 490 -5.61 -21.81 -1.47
C PHE A 490 -5.06 -21.77 -0.05
N PHE A 491 -4.98 -22.91 0.63
CA PHE A 491 -4.45 -22.97 1.99
C PHE A 491 -2.94 -22.72 2.05
N LEU A 492 -2.17 -23.21 1.09
CA LEU A 492 -0.73 -22.93 0.99
C LEU A 492 -0.46 -21.45 0.76
N ALA A 493 -1.20 -20.80 -0.13
CA ALA A 493 -1.06 -19.36 -0.39
C ALA A 493 -1.46 -18.53 0.83
N CYS A 494 -2.55 -18.90 1.50
CA CYS A 494 -2.98 -18.25 2.73
C CYS A 494 -1.93 -18.34 3.84
N TRP A 495 -1.29 -19.52 4.01
CA TRP A 495 -0.23 -19.70 5.00
C TRP A 495 1.06 -18.99 4.61
N THR A 496 1.39 -18.94 3.33
CA THR A 496 2.62 -18.30 2.83
C THR A 496 2.57 -16.78 2.94
N TYR A 497 1.39 -16.16 2.74
CA TYR A 497 1.29 -14.70 2.84
C TYR A 497 1.44 -14.22 4.28
N GLY A 498 2.35 -13.26 4.48
CA GLY A 498 2.69 -12.72 5.80
C GLY A 498 3.90 -13.37 6.47
N LEU A 499 4.57 -14.36 5.84
CA LEU A 499 5.89 -14.85 6.27
C LEU A 499 6.94 -13.73 6.21
N SER A 500 8.01 -13.88 6.97
CA SER A 500 9.17 -12.99 6.92
C SER A 500 10.03 -13.25 5.68
N VAL A 501 9.39 -13.21 4.51
CA VAL A 501 10.04 -13.27 3.19
C VAL A 501 9.43 -12.16 2.31
N SER A 502 10.15 -11.79 1.28
CA SER A 502 9.64 -10.83 0.28
C SER A 502 8.69 -11.56 -0.66
N ALA A 503 7.39 -11.23 -0.62
CA ALA A 503 6.34 -12.00 -1.28
C ALA A 503 5.17 -11.14 -1.74
N GLY A 504 4.74 -11.30 -3.00
CA GLY A 504 3.50 -10.72 -3.54
C GLY A 504 2.34 -11.72 -3.47
N VAL A 505 1.11 -11.22 -3.43
CA VAL A 505 -0.13 -12.01 -3.37
C VAL A 505 -0.85 -12.11 -4.73
N PHE A 506 -0.50 -11.29 -5.71
CA PHE A 506 -1.21 -11.20 -6.99
C PHE A 506 -1.23 -12.53 -7.75
N ILE A 507 -0.08 -13.09 -8.09
CA ILE A 507 0.02 -14.34 -8.87
C ILE A 507 -0.61 -15.53 -8.14
N PRO A 508 -0.37 -15.78 -6.84
CA PRO A 508 -1.07 -16.84 -6.15
C PRO A 508 -2.59 -16.71 -6.19
N SER A 509 -3.10 -15.49 -6.04
CA SER A 509 -4.54 -15.23 -6.12
C SER A 509 -5.10 -15.46 -7.53
N LEU A 510 -4.37 -15.02 -8.57
CA LEU A 510 -4.72 -15.28 -9.96
C LEU A 510 -4.73 -16.79 -10.27
N LEU A 511 -3.74 -17.53 -9.75
CA LEU A 511 -3.64 -18.98 -9.98
C LEU A 511 -4.80 -19.75 -9.33
N ILE A 512 -5.14 -19.42 -8.08
CA ILE A 512 -6.31 -19.98 -7.41
C ILE A 512 -7.58 -19.68 -8.22
N GLY A 513 -7.75 -18.41 -8.62
CA GLY A 513 -8.90 -17.97 -9.40
C GLY A 513 -8.99 -18.61 -10.77
N ALA A 514 -7.87 -18.75 -11.48
CA ALA A 514 -7.80 -19.42 -12.76
C ALA A 514 -8.18 -20.90 -12.66
N ALA A 515 -7.72 -21.60 -11.62
CA ALA A 515 -8.00 -23.00 -11.41
C ALA A 515 -9.49 -23.26 -11.18
N TRP A 516 -10.14 -22.58 -10.23
CA TRP A 516 -11.57 -22.78 -10.01
C TRP A 516 -12.42 -22.16 -11.14
N GLY A 517 -11.98 -21.07 -11.77
CA GLY A 517 -12.64 -20.52 -12.94
C GLY A 517 -12.65 -21.49 -14.12
N ARG A 518 -11.51 -22.14 -14.40
CA ARG A 518 -11.42 -23.20 -15.40
C ARG A 518 -12.28 -24.39 -15.05
N LEU A 519 -12.33 -24.79 -13.77
CA LEU A 519 -13.22 -25.83 -13.28
C LEU A 519 -14.68 -25.49 -13.57
N CYS A 520 -15.13 -24.26 -13.29
CA CYS A 520 -16.47 -23.81 -13.64
C CYS A 520 -16.72 -23.88 -15.15
N GLY A 521 -15.77 -23.49 -15.98
CA GLY A 521 -15.85 -23.60 -17.44
C GLY A 521 -16.01 -25.04 -17.92
N ILE A 522 -15.23 -25.98 -17.35
CA ILE A 522 -15.34 -27.42 -17.70
C ILE A 522 -16.70 -28.00 -17.29
N LEU A 523 -17.17 -27.69 -16.08
CA LEU A 523 -18.48 -28.12 -15.59
C LEU A 523 -19.61 -27.55 -16.47
N LEU A 524 -19.51 -26.29 -16.86
CA LEU A 524 -20.47 -25.66 -17.76
C LEU A 524 -20.49 -26.33 -19.14
N ALA A 525 -19.30 -26.61 -19.69
CA ALA A 525 -19.18 -27.34 -20.98
C ALA A 525 -19.78 -28.75 -20.91
N SER A 526 -19.67 -29.45 -19.78
CA SER A 526 -20.23 -30.77 -19.58
C SER A 526 -21.76 -30.75 -19.50
N ILE A 527 -22.36 -29.68 -18.97
CA ILE A 527 -23.82 -29.51 -18.86
C ILE A 527 -24.45 -29.15 -20.22
N THR A 528 -23.72 -28.40 -21.05
CA THR A 528 -24.26 -27.77 -22.26
C THR A 528 -24.07 -28.60 -23.53
N SER A 529 -23.90 -29.91 -23.47
CA SER A 529 -23.76 -30.82 -24.61
C SER A 529 -22.95 -30.27 -25.81
N SER A 530 -21.67 -30.60 -25.83
CA SER A 530 -20.73 -30.62 -26.95
C SER A 530 -20.67 -29.44 -27.93
N GLY A 531 -19.54 -28.72 -27.85
CA GLY A 531 -18.99 -27.99 -29.00
C GLY A 531 -19.41 -26.53 -29.17
N SER A 532 -20.11 -25.96 -28.20
CA SER A 532 -20.42 -24.54 -28.26
C SER A 532 -19.22 -23.68 -27.88
N ILE A 533 -18.76 -22.81 -28.77
CA ILE A 533 -17.64 -21.86 -28.63
C ILE A 533 -17.76 -20.99 -27.36
N TRP A 534 -18.96 -20.77 -26.85
CA TRP A 534 -19.19 -19.94 -25.67
C TRP A 534 -18.73 -20.56 -24.33
N ALA A 535 -18.55 -21.87 -24.26
CA ALA A 535 -18.11 -22.56 -23.02
C ALA A 535 -16.59 -22.84 -22.99
N ASP A 536 -15.76 -21.96 -23.54
CA ASP A 536 -14.31 -22.11 -23.51
C ASP A 536 -13.76 -22.00 -22.06
N PRO A 537 -13.10 -23.04 -21.53
CA PRO A 537 -12.58 -23.05 -20.18
C PRO A 537 -11.54 -21.95 -19.90
N GLY A 538 -10.75 -21.55 -20.90
CA GLY A 538 -9.75 -20.50 -20.76
C GLY A 538 -10.36 -19.14 -20.46
N LYS A 539 -11.49 -18.84 -21.08
CA LYS A 539 -12.28 -17.63 -20.85
C LYS A 539 -12.79 -17.54 -19.41
N TYR A 540 -13.33 -18.64 -18.88
CA TYR A 540 -13.79 -18.70 -17.48
C TYR A 540 -12.64 -18.71 -16.49
N ALA A 541 -11.47 -19.23 -16.85
CA ALA A 541 -10.27 -19.15 -16.04
C ALA A 541 -9.84 -17.68 -15.83
N LEU A 542 -9.87 -16.86 -16.88
CA LEU A 542 -9.55 -15.43 -16.79
C LEU A 542 -10.54 -14.69 -15.88
N ILE A 543 -11.83 -14.95 -16.01
CA ILE A 543 -12.88 -14.36 -15.16
C ILE A 543 -12.70 -14.78 -13.70
N GLY A 544 -12.43 -16.06 -13.45
CA GLY A 544 -12.17 -16.58 -12.09
C GLY A 544 -10.92 -15.95 -11.47
N ALA A 545 -9.87 -15.80 -12.26
CA ALA A 545 -8.63 -15.14 -11.81
C ALA A 545 -8.89 -13.68 -11.37
N ALA A 546 -9.62 -12.93 -12.20
CA ALA A 546 -10.02 -11.56 -11.87
C ALA A 546 -10.91 -11.52 -10.62
N ALA A 547 -11.90 -12.40 -10.52
CA ALA A 547 -12.83 -12.49 -9.38
C ALA A 547 -12.10 -12.75 -8.05
N GLN A 548 -11.17 -13.69 -8.04
CA GLN A 548 -10.43 -14.08 -6.84
C GLN A 548 -9.49 -12.96 -6.38
N LEU A 549 -8.73 -12.38 -7.31
CA LEU A 549 -7.81 -11.30 -6.99
C LEU A 549 -8.56 -10.04 -6.53
N GLY A 550 -9.63 -9.66 -7.25
CA GLY A 550 -10.50 -8.56 -6.84
C GLY A 550 -11.16 -8.78 -5.48
N GLY A 551 -11.53 -10.03 -5.19
CA GLY A 551 -12.07 -10.42 -3.87
C GLY A 551 -11.08 -10.32 -2.72
N ILE A 552 -9.79 -10.55 -2.94
CA ILE A 552 -8.74 -10.45 -1.92
C ILE A 552 -8.28 -9.00 -1.73
N VAL A 553 -7.91 -8.33 -2.83
CA VAL A 553 -7.22 -7.03 -2.79
C VAL A 553 -8.17 -5.84 -2.82
N ARG A 554 -9.39 -6.00 -3.38
CA ARG A 554 -10.43 -4.97 -3.53
C ARG A 554 -10.13 -3.88 -4.57
N MET A 555 -9.17 -4.11 -5.43
CA MET A 555 -8.91 -3.23 -6.58
C MET A 555 -9.96 -3.44 -7.67
N THR A 556 -10.34 -2.37 -8.36
CA THR A 556 -11.38 -2.42 -9.40
C THR A 556 -10.89 -1.90 -10.74
N LEU A 557 -10.75 -0.59 -10.89
CA LEU A 557 -10.41 0.07 -12.15
C LEU A 557 -9.00 -0.30 -12.62
N SER A 558 -8.03 -0.17 -11.75
CA SER A 558 -6.62 -0.48 -12.06
C SER A 558 -6.44 -1.93 -12.45
N LEU A 559 -7.08 -2.85 -11.72
CA LEU A 559 -7.00 -4.28 -12.02
C LEU A 559 -7.66 -4.63 -13.36
N THR A 560 -8.80 -4.01 -13.68
CA THR A 560 -9.43 -4.19 -14.99
C THR A 560 -8.47 -3.83 -16.12
N VAL A 561 -7.83 -2.66 -16.03
CA VAL A 561 -6.94 -2.19 -17.10
C VAL A 561 -5.65 -3.00 -17.14
N ILE A 562 -5.09 -3.39 -15.99
CA ILE A 562 -3.93 -4.30 -15.94
C ILE A 562 -4.25 -5.62 -16.66
N MET A 563 -5.40 -6.22 -16.39
CA MET A 563 -5.80 -7.48 -17.02
C MET A 563 -6.02 -7.31 -18.54
N VAL A 564 -6.66 -6.22 -18.96
CA VAL A 564 -6.90 -5.92 -20.39
C VAL A 564 -5.57 -5.68 -21.12
N GLU A 565 -4.66 -4.89 -20.56
CA GLU A 565 -3.34 -4.64 -21.18
C GLU A 565 -2.47 -5.91 -21.21
N ALA A 566 -2.45 -6.68 -20.10
CA ALA A 566 -1.63 -7.88 -19.99
C ALA A 566 -2.12 -9.04 -20.89
N THR A 567 -3.43 -9.13 -21.17
CA THR A 567 -4.01 -10.13 -22.07
C THR A 567 -4.12 -9.66 -23.51
N GLY A 568 -3.99 -8.36 -23.77
CA GLY A 568 -4.13 -7.73 -25.08
C GLY A 568 -5.57 -7.73 -25.62
N ASN A 569 -6.57 -8.05 -24.81
CA ASN A 569 -7.97 -8.15 -25.25
C ASN A 569 -8.87 -7.12 -24.57
N VAL A 570 -9.32 -6.12 -25.33
CA VAL A 570 -10.19 -5.05 -24.86
C VAL A 570 -11.65 -5.49 -24.73
N THR A 571 -12.08 -6.48 -25.53
CA THR A 571 -13.47 -6.93 -25.59
C THR A 571 -13.96 -7.45 -24.23
N TYR A 572 -13.06 -8.07 -23.46
CA TYR A 572 -13.36 -8.61 -22.15
C TYR A 572 -13.33 -7.58 -21.01
N GLY A 573 -13.02 -6.33 -21.32
CA GLY A 573 -12.96 -5.26 -20.31
C GLY A 573 -14.26 -5.08 -19.52
N LEU A 574 -15.41 -5.08 -20.21
CA LEU A 574 -16.72 -4.93 -19.55
C LEU A 574 -17.06 -6.14 -18.63
N PRO A 575 -16.94 -7.40 -19.05
CA PRO A 575 -17.10 -8.54 -18.16
C PRO A 575 -16.21 -8.49 -16.93
N ILE A 576 -14.93 -8.19 -17.09
CA ILE A 576 -13.98 -8.07 -15.97
C ILE A 576 -14.40 -6.97 -15.00
N MET A 577 -14.85 -5.81 -15.50
CA MET A 577 -15.34 -4.70 -14.63
C MET A 577 -16.53 -5.15 -13.78
N LEU A 578 -17.52 -5.82 -14.38
CA LEU A 578 -18.70 -6.30 -13.65
C LEU A 578 -18.32 -7.33 -12.58
N VAL A 579 -17.43 -8.25 -12.92
CA VAL A 579 -16.92 -9.27 -12.00
C VAL A 579 -16.19 -8.65 -10.83
N LEU A 580 -15.28 -7.69 -11.08
CA LEU A 580 -14.50 -7.02 -10.04
C LEU A 580 -15.38 -6.17 -9.12
N MET A 581 -16.34 -5.43 -9.68
CA MET A 581 -17.31 -4.67 -8.87
C MET A 581 -18.13 -5.60 -7.97
N THR A 582 -18.63 -6.72 -8.51
CA THR A 582 -19.38 -7.68 -7.72
C THR A 582 -18.51 -8.32 -6.64
N ALA A 583 -17.29 -8.71 -6.96
CA ALA A 583 -16.34 -9.30 -6.02
C ALA A 583 -16.01 -8.33 -4.89
N LYS A 584 -15.84 -7.04 -5.21
CA LYS A 584 -15.62 -5.99 -4.21
C LYS A 584 -16.82 -5.81 -3.28
N ILE A 585 -18.03 -5.64 -3.83
CA ILE A 585 -19.25 -5.42 -3.02
C ILE A 585 -19.50 -6.60 -2.09
N VAL A 586 -19.45 -7.82 -2.61
CA VAL A 586 -19.67 -9.04 -1.80
C VAL A 586 -18.57 -9.19 -0.75
N GLY A 587 -17.34 -8.96 -1.14
CA GLY A 587 -16.23 -9.10 -0.23
C GLY A 587 -16.21 -8.06 0.89
N ASP A 588 -16.50 -6.79 0.59
CA ASP A 588 -16.54 -5.70 1.58
C ASP A 588 -17.68 -5.90 2.59
N TYR A 589 -18.72 -6.64 2.21
CA TYR A 589 -19.79 -7.02 3.14
C TYR A 589 -19.29 -7.95 4.27
N PHE A 590 -18.35 -8.87 3.97
CA PHE A 590 -17.85 -9.83 4.96
C PHE A 590 -16.61 -9.34 5.71
N GLN A 591 -15.64 -8.77 4.98
CA GLN A 591 -14.34 -8.39 5.55
C GLN A 591 -13.69 -7.30 4.69
N GLU A 592 -12.81 -6.51 5.28
CA GLU A 592 -12.00 -5.51 4.58
C GLU A 592 -10.96 -6.14 3.64
N GLY A 593 -10.37 -5.31 2.77
CA GLY A 593 -9.30 -5.73 1.87
C GLY A 593 -8.03 -6.15 2.60
N LEU A 594 -7.27 -7.07 2.01
CA LEU A 594 -6.07 -7.65 2.62
C LEU A 594 -5.05 -6.59 3.05
N TYR A 595 -4.84 -5.57 2.22
CA TYR A 595 -3.87 -4.52 2.53
C TYR A 595 -4.31 -3.62 3.68
N ASP A 596 -5.59 -3.31 3.76
CA ASP A 596 -6.15 -2.48 4.84
C ASP A 596 -6.10 -3.22 6.19
N ILE A 597 -6.36 -4.54 6.18
CA ILE A 597 -6.17 -5.41 7.35
C ILE A 597 -4.71 -5.36 7.85
N HIS A 598 -3.73 -5.51 6.96
CA HIS A 598 -2.32 -5.47 7.34
C HIS A 598 -1.88 -4.08 7.83
N ILE A 599 -2.43 -2.99 7.29
CA ILE A 599 -2.19 -1.62 7.77
C ILE A 599 -2.73 -1.47 9.20
N LYS A 600 -3.94 -1.96 9.46
CA LYS A 600 -4.55 -1.95 10.81
C LYS A 600 -3.72 -2.75 11.82
N LEU A 601 -3.33 -3.98 11.48
CA LEU A 601 -2.52 -4.84 12.35
C LEU A 601 -1.15 -4.24 12.69
N GLN A 602 -0.58 -3.42 11.80
CA GLN A 602 0.67 -2.70 12.06
C GLN A 602 0.48 -1.41 12.86
N SER A 603 -0.73 -1.05 13.22
CA SER A 603 -1.07 0.18 13.98
C SER A 603 -0.56 1.46 13.33
N VAL A 604 -0.57 1.51 12.01
CA VAL A 604 -0.15 2.69 11.27
C VAL A 604 -1.26 3.74 11.32
N PRO A 605 -0.98 5.03 11.63
CA PRO A 605 -1.99 6.09 11.66
C PRO A 605 -2.43 6.49 10.23
N PHE A 606 -3.06 5.57 9.54
CA PHE A 606 -3.59 5.75 8.19
C PHE A 606 -4.91 6.53 8.24
N LEU A 607 -5.07 7.51 7.37
CA LEU A 607 -6.30 8.27 7.23
C LEU A 607 -7.04 7.84 5.97
N HIS A 608 -8.20 7.23 6.14
CA HIS A 608 -9.11 6.90 5.04
C HIS A 608 -9.68 8.16 4.37
N TRP A 609 -10.40 7.98 3.29
CA TRP A 609 -10.96 9.09 2.53
C TRP A 609 -12.14 9.75 3.25
N GLU A 610 -12.93 8.95 3.94
CA GLU A 610 -14.08 9.41 4.71
C GLU A 610 -13.82 9.29 6.22
N ALA A 611 -14.38 10.22 6.98
CA ALA A 611 -14.37 10.14 8.42
C ALA A 611 -15.26 8.99 8.90
N PRO A 612 -14.91 8.29 10.00
CA PRO A 612 -15.74 7.22 10.52
C PRO A 612 -17.13 7.73 10.90
N GLY A 613 -18.16 6.89 10.70
CA GLY A 613 -19.55 7.27 10.95
C GLY A 613 -19.83 7.73 12.39
N THR A 614 -19.06 7.22 13.34
CA THR A 614 -19.13 7.62 14.77
C THR A 614 -18.59 9.04 15.04
N SER A 615 -17.91 9.65 14.05
CA SER A 615 -17.30 10.97 14.23
C SER A 615 -18.23 12.16 14.06
N HIS A 616 -19.47 11.95 13.59
CA HIS A 616 -20.40 13.04 13.29
C HIS A 616 -20.83 13.88 14.52
N TRP A 617 -20.76 13.30 15.69
CA TRP A 617 -21.13 13.95 16.95
C TRP A 617 -19.96 14.63 17.66
N LEU A 618 -18.73 14.41 17.16
CA LEU A 618 -17.53 14.94 17.79
C LEU A 618 -17.12 16.28 17.20
N THR A 619 -16.53 17.11 18.05
CA THR A 619 -15.98 18.43 17.70
C THR A 619 -14.45 18.41 17.78
N ALA A 620 -13.80 19.43 17.21
CA ALA A 620 -12.34 19.60 17.28
C ALA A 620 -11.84 19.67 18.73
N ARG A 621 -12.62 20.26 19.64
CA ARG A 621 -12.31 20.37 21.07
C ARG A 621 -12.12 19.03 21.77
N GLU A 622 -12.93 18.02 21.40
CA GLU A 622 -12.89 16.70 22.03
C GLU A 622 -11.70 15.84 21.56
N VAL A 623 -11.14 16.18 20.39
CA VAL A 623 -10.10 15.39 19.72
C VAL A 623 -8.73 16.02 19.86
N MET A 624 -8.65 17.34 20.01
CA MET A 624 -7.39 18.08 20.06
C MET A 624 -6.53 17.70 21.26
N SER A 625 -5.23 17.77 21.07
CA SER A 625 -4.27 17.72 22.17
C SER A 625 -4.22 19.10 22.88
N SER A 626 -4.46 19.12 24.18
CA SER A 626 -4.42 20.30 25.05
C SER A 626 -3.86 19.88 26.42
N PRO A 627 -3.03 20.73 27.12
CA PRO A 627 -2.50 22.02 26.71
C PRO A 627 -1.38 21.91 25.65
N VAL A 628 -1.22 22.96 24.84
CA VAL A 628 -0.18 23.02 23.79
C VAL A 628 0.97 23.91 24.23
N THR A 629 2.19 23.43 24.03
CA THR A 629 3.39 24.23 24.26
C THR A 629 3.54 25.25 23.13
N CYS A 630 3.34 26.53 23.45
CA CYS A 630 3.52 27.64 22.51
C CYS A 630 4.87 28.31 22.70
N LEU A 631 5.42 28.89 21.64
CA LEU A 631 6.64 29.71 21.65
C LEU A 631 6.26 31.16 21.36
N ASN A 632 7.01 32.10 21.97
CA ASN A 632 6.86 33.51 21.60
C ASN A 632 7.55 33.77 20.26
N ARG A 633 7.15 34.81 19.54
CA ARG A 633 7.76 35.26 18.28
C ARG A 633 9.28 35.49 18.42
N ILE A 634 9.69 36.10 19.54
CA ILE A 634 11.08 36.23 19.94
C ILE A 634 11.22 35.48 21.25
N GLU A 635 11.98 34.38 21.25
CA GLU A 635 12.09 33.47 22.39
C GLU A 635 13.52 33.28 22.81
N LYS A 636 13.78 33.04 24.11
CA LYS A 636 15.10 32.68 24.61
C LYS A 636 15.56 31.33 24.07
N VAL A 637 16.83 31.29 23.65
CA VAL A 637 17.45 30.04 23.17
C VAL A 637 17.40 28.94 24.24
N GLY A 638 17.59 29.27 25.50
CA GLY A 638 17.51 28.38 26.64
C GLY A 638 16.14 27.67 26.71
N THR A 639 15.05 28.44 26.62
CA THR A 639 13.67 27.90 26.62
C THR A 639 13.44 26.95 25.46
N ILE A 640 13.93 27.31 24.25
CA ILE A 640 13.81 26.46 23.07
C ILE A 640 14.56 25.13 23.26
N VAL A 641 15.79 25.18 23.79
CA VAL A 641 16.60 23.99 24.06
C VAL A 641 15.92 23.09 25.11
N ASP A 642 15.36 23.67 26.18
CA ASP A 642 14.66 22.93 27.23
C ASP A 642 13.42 22.23 26.69
N ILE A 643 12.58 22.92 25.90
CA ILE A 643 11.41 22.34 25.24
C ILE A 643 11.81 21.22 24.26
N LEU A 644 12.89 21.39 23.49
CA LEU A 644 13.34 20.37 22.55
C LEU A 644 14.02 19.17 23.24
N SER A 645 14.61 19.37 24.43
CA SER A 645 15.28 18.33 25.22
C SER A 645 14.30 17.52 26.08
N ASP A 646 13.12 18.07 26.33
CA ASP A 646 12.09 17.38 27.08
C ASP A 646 11.62 16.15 26.32
N THR A 647 11.89 14.98 26.86
CA THR A 647 11.50 13.69 26.29
C THR A 647 10.03 13.36 26.53
N SER A 648 9.38 14.02 27.49
CA SER A 648 7.95 13.83 27.77
C SER A 648 7.06 14.45 26.70
N THR A 649 7.52 15.52 26.05
CA THR A 649 6.81 16.25 25.00
C THR A 649 7.52 16.12 23.66
N ASN A 650 7.35 14.98 22.99
CA ASN A 650 7.94 14.76 21.66
C ASN A 650 7.10 15.43 20.55
N HIS A 651 6.75 16.70 20.73
CA HIS A 651 6.00 17.47 19.74
C HIS A 651 6.89 17.87 18.56
N ASN A 652 6.32 17.81 17.36
CA ASN A 652 7.01 18.15 16.11
C ASN A 652 6.64 19.53 15.55
N GLY A 653 5.59 20.16 16.06
CA GLY A 653 5.15 21.50 15.68
C GLY A 653 4.78 22.32 16.90
N PHE A 654 5.16 23.60 16.89
CA PHE A 654 4.92 24.54 17.97
C PHE A 654 4.22 25.78 17.42
N PRO A 655 3.01 26.11 17.92
CA PRO A 655 2.36 27.37 17.60
C PRO A 655 3.22 28.53 18.14
N VAL A 656 3.36 29.56 17.32
CA VAL A 656 4.05 30.80 17.67
C VAL A 656 3.01 31.85 17.98
N VAL A 657 3.13 32.48 19.13
CA VAL A 657 2.19 33.45 19.66
C VAL A 657 2.84 34.80 19.93
N VAL A 658 2.03 35.85 19.88
CA VAL A 658 2.45 37.21 20.26
C VAL A 658 1.60 37.68 21.43
N LYS A 659 2.22 38.12 22.49
CA LYS A 659 1.56 38.84 23.59
C LYS A 659 1.37 40.31 23.15
N VAL A 660 0.12 40.78 23.18
CA VAL A 660 -0.25 42.08 22.60
C VAL A 660 0.09 43.25 23.54
N SER A 661 0.27 43.05 24.83
CA SER A 661 0.77 44.04 25.79
C SER A 661 1.12 43.40 27.11
N ASP A 662 1.77 44.16 28.03
CA ASP A 662 2.18 43.75 29.41
C ASP A 662 0.96 43.49 30.33
N ASN A 663 -0.24 43.78 29.91
CA ASN A 663 -1.45 43.41 30.60
C ASN A 663 -1.81 41.97 30.24
N ASP A 664 -2.23 41.16 31.19
CA ASP A 664 -2.58 39.75 31.17
C ASP A 664 -3.50 39.25 30.00
N GLU A 665 -3.43 39.90 28.85
CA GLU A 665 -4.14 39.45 27.65
C GLU A 665 -3.50 38.18 27.10
N PRO A 666 -4.32 37.16 26.83
CA PRO A 666 -3.81 35.90 26.30
C PRO A 666 -3.23 36.06 24.91
N ALA A 667 -2.13 35.38 24.69
CA ALA A 667 -1.31 35.44 23.48
C ALA A 667 -2.07 35.00 22.21
N LYS A 668 -2.04 35.83 21.14
CA LYS A 668 -2.67 35.53 19.85
C LYS A 668 -1.74 34.71 18.94
N LEU A 669 -2.32 33.80 18.16
CA LEU A 669 -1.58 33.01 17.17
C LEU A 669 -0.95 33.91 16.10
N CYS A 670 0.33 33.73 15.84
CA CYS A 670 1.11 34.45 14.84
C CYS A 670 1.67 33.52 13.74
N GLY A 671 1.89 32.26 14.06
CA GLY A 671 2.46 31.30 13.13
C GLY A 671 2.64 29.92 13.71
N LEU A 672 3.26 29.05 12.94
CA LEU A 672 3.61 27.68 13.34
C LEU A 672 5.06 27.39 12.93
N ILE A 673 5.85 26.84 13.82
CA ILE A 673 7.23 26.42 13.54
C ILE A 673 7.44 24.95 13.83
N LEU A 674 8.24 24.28 13.00
CA LEU A 674 8.50 22.85 13.14
C LEU A 674 9.75 22.62 14.00
N ARG A 675 9.76 21.50 14.74
CA ARG A 675 10.92 21.02 15.51
C ARG A 675 12.18 20.93 14.64
N SER A 676 12.04 20.43 13.40
CA SER A 676 13.13 20.32 12.44
C SER A 676 13.74 21.68 12.07
N GLN A 677 12.94 22.72 11.94
CA GLN A 677 13.40 24.09 11.67
C GLN A 677 14.18 24.65 12.86
N LEU A 678 13.64 24.50 14.08
CA LEU A 678 14.32 24.94 15.31
C LEU A 678 15.69 24.27 15.48
N ILE A 679 15.80 22.97 15.19
CA ILE A 679 17.07 22.24 15.25
C ILE A 679 18.09 22.80 14.25
N VAL A 680 17.66 23.17 13.03
CA VAL A 680 18.56 23.78 12.03
C VAL A 680 19.00 25.16 12.49
N LEU A 681 18.12 25.98 13.06
CA LEU A 681 18.43 27.30 13.61
C LEU A 681 19.45 27.22 14.74
N LEU A 682 19.29 26.29 15.67
CA LEU A 682 20.25 26.04 16.77
C LEU A 682 21.60 25.56 16.23
N LYS A 683 21.62 24.67 15.24
CA LYS A 683 22.84 24.15 14.60
C LYS A 683 23.65 25.27 13.96
N HIS A 684 22.99 26.22 13.32
CA HIS A 684 23.64 27.35 12.64
C HIS A 684 23.82 28.59 13.54
N LYS A 685 23.43 28.47 14.83
CA LYS A 685 23.60 29.53 15.86
C LYS A 685 23.02 30.88 15.43
N VAL A 686 21.77 30.88 14.97
CA VAL A 686 21.04 32.08 14.56
C VAL A 686 20.49 32.77 15.80
N PHE A 687 21.36 33.44 16.57
CA PHE A 687 21.01 34.10 17.83
C PHE A 687 21.09 35.60 17.66
N VAL A 688 20.19 36.34 18.31
CA VAL A 688 20.20 37.79 18.40
C VAL A 688 20.72 38.18 19.79
N GLU A 689 21.91 38.72 19.87
CA GLU A 689 22.41 39.30 21.10
C GLU A 689 21.71 40.64 21.36
N LEU A 690 21.24 40.87 22.59
CA LEU A 690 20.54 42.12 22.99
C LEU A 690 21.37 43.39 22.79
N ALA A 691 22.69 43.31 22.64
CA ALA A 691 23.61 44.43 22.66
C ALA A 691 24.47 44.60 21.39
N ARG A 692 24.47 43.73 20.42
CA ARG A 692 25.32 43.81 19.23
C ARG A 692 24.55 43.71 17.92
N SER A 693 24.83 44.69 17.09
CA SER A 693 24.36 44.91 15.72
C SER A 693 24.24 43.63 14.87
N ARG A 694 23.13 43.54 14.13
CA ARG A 694 22.80 42.52 13.11
C ARG A 694 23.80 42.35 11.95
N LEU A 695 24.95 43.00 12.00
CA LEU A 695 25.91 43.18 10.89
C LEU A 695 26.74 41.96 10.53
N ASN A 696 26.79 40.92 11.36
CA ASN A 696 27.65 39.74 11.12
C ASN A 696 26.92 38.36 11.17
N GLN A 697 25.61 38.33 11.14
CA GLN A 697 24.90 37.04 11.09
C GLN A 697 24.88 36.50 9.66
N ARG A 698 25.35 35.27 9.49
CA ARG A 698 25.16 34.50 8.24
C ARG A 698 23.67 34.39 7.97
N LYS A 699 23.20 35.04 6.89
CA LYS A 699 21.81 34.91 6.47
C LYS A 699 21.59 33.46 5.98
N LEU A 700 20.74 32.71 6.67
CA LEU A 700 20.38 31.39 6.28
C LEU A 700 19.56 31.39 4.97
N GLN A 701 19.77 30.38 4.16
CA GLN A 701 19.01 30.14 2.93
C GLN A 701 18.20 28.87 3.08
N LEU A 702 17.16 28.73 2.27
CA LEU A 702 16.33 27.52 2.24
C LEU A 702 17.16 26.25 1.92
N LYS A 703 18.27 26.40 1.22
CA LYS A 703 19.26 25.35 0.97
C LYS A 703 19.78 24.72 2.25
N ASP A 704 20.07 25.49 3.30
CA ASP A 704 20.62 24.98 4.58
C ASP A 704 19.61 24.02 5.26
N PHE A 705 18.30 24.27 5.11
CA PHE A 705 17.25 23.37 5.59
C PHE A 705 17.13 22.10 4.75
N ARG A 706 17.29 22.20 3.42
CA ARG A 706 17.29 21.05 2.49
C ARG A 706 18.51 20.15 2.71
N ASP A 707 19.66 20.69 3.04
CA ASP A 707 20.89 19.93 3.34
C ASP A 707 20.75 19.10 4.63
N ALA A 708 19.94 19.53 5.58
CA ALA A 708 19.63 18.77 6.79
C ALA A 708 18.59 17.65 6.55
N TYR A 709 17.75 17.77 5.51
CA TYR A 709 16.73 16.78 5.17
C TYR A 709 17.38 15.48 4.64
N PRO A 710 16.86 14.27 4.90
CA PRO A 710 15.69 13.93 5.74
C PRO A 710 16.03 13.62 7.21
N ARG A 711 17.28 13.74 7.62
CA ARG A 711 17.76 13.44 8.98
C ARG A 711 18.33 14.67 9.63
N PHE A 712 17.54 15.22 10.53
CA PHE A 712 17.98 16.30 11.39
C PHE A 712 18.86 15.74 12.52
N PRO A 713 19.92 16.45 12.94
CA PRO A 713 20.75 16.02 14.07
C PRO A 713 19.90 15.97 15.35
N PRO A 714 20.14 15.01 16.25
CA PRO A 714 19.48 15.00 17.55
C PRO A 714 19.92 16.22 18.38
N ILE A 715 19.02 16.74 19.21
CA ILE A 715 19.29 17.94 20.04
C ILE A 715 20.53 17.76 20.94
N GLN A 716 20.74 16.53 21.44
CA GLN A 716 21.91 16.22 22.29
C GLN A 716 23.26 16.38 21.57
N SER A 717 23.26 16.36 20.21
CA SER A 717 24.51 16.58 19.44
C SER A 717 24.82 18.04 19.18
N ILE A 718 23.94 18.97 19.56
CA ILE A 718 24.10 20.40 19.35
C ILE A 718 24.57 21.00 20.68
N HIS A 719 25.80 21.49 20.71
CA HIS A 719 26.35 22.13 21.90
C HIS A 719 25.95 23.60 21.91
N VAL A 720 25.18 23.98 22.93
CA VAL A 720 24.79 25.39 23.23
C VAL A 720 25.41 25.75 24.56
N SER A 721 26.29 26.78 24.56
CA SER A 721 26.93 27.26 25.77
C SER A 721 25.92 27.99 26.67
N GLN A 722 26.27 28.18 27.96
CA GLN A 722 25.41 28.87 28.91
C GLN A 722 25.13 30.32 28.50
N ASP A 723 26.13 31.00 27.94
CA ASP A 723 25.97 32.37 27.45
C ASP A 723 25.03 32.43 26.22
N GLU A 724 25.13 31.44 25.32
CA GLU A 724 24.24 31.33 24.16
C GLU A 724 22.78 31.04 24.55
N ARG A 725 22.53 30.40 25.69
CA ARG A 725 21.18 30.15 26.22
C ARG A 725 20.43 31.40 26.61
N GLU A 726 21.17 32.47 27.01
CA GLU A 726 20.57 33.76 27.33
C GLU A 726 20.27 34.63 26.10
N CYS A 727 20.79 34.26 24.92
CA CYS A 727 20.49 34.95 23.67
C CYS A 727 19.00 34.74 23.27
N MET A 728 18.50 35.64 22.44
CA MET A 728 17.15 35.56 21.87
C MET A 728 17.20 35.02 20.44
N MET A 729 16.12 34.35 20.01
CA MET A 729 15.94 33.86 18.65
C MET A 729 14.66 34.46 18.05
N ASP A 730 14.78 35.13 16.93
CA ASP A 730 13.64 35.64 16.17
C ASP A 730 13.15 34.56 15.19
N LEU A 731 11.92 34.09 15.37
CA LEU A 731 11.31 33.02 14.59
C LEU A 731 10.56 33.54 13.34
N THR A 732 10.42 34.83 13.16
CA THR A 732 9.54 35.49 12.18
C THR A 732 9.84 35.06 10.74
N GLU A 733 11.11 34.99 10.35
CA GLU A 733 11.52 34.66 8.97
C GLU A 733 11.37 33.17 8.64
N PHE A 734 11.31 32.31 9.66
CA PHE A 734 11.40 30.85 9.53
C PHE A 734 10.08 30.13 9.74
N MET A 735 9.17 30.73 10.54
CA MET A 735 7.87 30.14 10.82
C MET A 735 6.94 30.18 9.60
N ASN A 736 5.92 29.31 9.60
CA ASN A 736 4.77 29.47 8.71
C ASN A 736 3.87 30.60 9.26
N PRO A 737 3.72 31.74 8.54
CA PRO A 737 2.96 32.87 9.05
C PRO A 737 1.43 32.68 8.96
N THR A 738 0.98 31.71 8.17
CA THR A 738 -0.45 31.46 7.92
C THR A 738 -0.78 29.97 8.12
N PRO A 739 -0.66 29.45 9.36
CA PRO A 739 -1.04 28.07 9.63
C PRO A 739 -2.55 27.90 9.47
N TYR A 740 -2.98 26.72 9.04
CA TYR A 740 -4.40 26.42 9.00
C TYR A 740 -4.97 26.34 10.41
N THR A 741 -6.09 27.04 10.60
CA THR A 741 -6.79 27.10 11.89
C THR A 741 -8.26 26.71 11.73
N VAL A 742 -8.81 26.15 12.80
CA VAL A 742 -10.25 25.84 12.90
C VAL A 742 -10.77 26.26 14.26
N PRO A 743 -12.03 26.74 14.36
CA PRO A 743 -12.70 26.95 15.63
C PRO A 743 -12.85 25.64 16.42
N GLN A 744 -12.90 25.74 17.74
CA GLN A 744 -13.02 24.60 18.64
C GLN A 744 -14.32 23.79 18.43
N ASP A 745 -15.40 24.42 17.99
CA ASP A 745 -16.71 23.79 17.76
C ASP A 745 -16.87 23.18 16.36
N THR A 746 -15.79 23.20 15.55
CA THR A 746 -15.81 22.59 14.21
C THR A 746 -16.03 21.09 14.31
N SER A 747 -16.97 20.56 13.51
CA SER A 747 -17.25 19.11 13.47
C SER A 747 -16.03 18.28 13.03
N LEU A 748 -15.81 17.13 13.65
CA LEU A 748 -14.68 16.25 13.35
C LEU A 748 -14.62 15.83 11.87
N PRO A 749 -15.72 15.50 11.16
CA PRO A 749 -15.68 15.20 9.73
C PRO A 749 -15.11 16.34 8.88
N ARG A 750 -15.38 17.60 9.25
CA ARG A 750 -14.79 18.76 8.54
C ARG A 750 -13.29 18.88 8.82
N VAL A 751 -12.88 18.69 10.06
CA VAL A 751 -11.46 18.67 10.45
C VAL A 751 -10.73 17.55 9.70
N PHE A 752 -11.33 16.36 9.62
CA PHE A 752 -10.79 15.21 8.92
C PHE A 752 -10.61 15.49 7.41
N LYS A 753 -11.63 16.05 6.76
CA LYS A 753 -11.56 16.42 5.33
C LYS A 753 -10.47 17.45 5.06
N LEU A 754 -10.36 18.50 5.88
CA LEU A 754 -9.30 19.50 5.75
C LEU A 754 -7.92 18.85 5.89
N PHE A 755 -7.72 18.08 6.95
CA PHE A 755 -6.46 17.42 7.23
C PHE A 755 -6.04 16.48 6.11
N ARG A 756 -7.00 15.72 5.59
CA ARG A 756 -6.77 14.75 4.52
C ARG A 756 -6.55 15.41 3.15
N ALA A 757 -7.35 16.42 2.81
CA ALA A 757 -7.29 17.08 1.49
C ALA A 757 -6.03 17.93 1.33
N LEU A 758 -5.60 18.62 2.38
CA LEU A 758 -4.43 19.49 2.35
C LEU A 758 -3.12 18.76 2.70
N GLY A 759 -3.20 17.53 3.22
CA GLY A 759 -2.02 16.79 3.64
C GLY A 759 -1.31 17.39 4.84
N LEU A 760 -2.08 17.97 5.75
CA LEU A 760 -1.57 18.65 6.92
C LEU A 760 -0.82 17.70 7.87
N ARG A 761 0.16 18.22 8.53
CA ARG A 761 0.84 17.59 9.66
C ARG A 761 0.26 18.06 10.99
N HIS A 762 -0.09 19.35 11.06
CA HIS A 762 -0.64 20.00 12.24
C HIS A 762 -1.80 20.91 11.82
N LEU A 763 -2.87 20.90 12.61
CA LEU A 763 -4.01 21.81 12.46
C LEU A 763 -4.23 22.50 13.81
N VAL A 764 -4.11 23.82 13.84
CA VAL A 764 -4.26 24.60 15.07
C VAL A 764 -5.73 24.84 15.36
N VAL A 765 -6.15 24.58 16.59
CA VAL A 765 -7.50 24.91 17.07
C VAL A 765 -7.41 26.23 17.81
N ALA A 766 -8.14 27.22 17.33
CA ALA A 766 -8.15 28.57 17.85
C ALA A 766 -9.54 28.96 18.36
N ASP A 767 -9.58 29.87 19.29
CA ASP A 767 -10.81 30.52 19.78
C ASP A 767 -11.22 31.69 18.85
N ASP A 768 -12.38 32.30 19.07
CA ASP A 768 -12.90 33.42 18.29
C ASP A 768 -11.97 34.64 18.33
N GLU A 769 -11.14 34.77 19.36
CA GLU A 769 -10.13 35.80 19.50
C GLU A 769 -8.75 35.44 18.94
N ASN A 770 -8.67 34.34 18.15
CA ASN A 770 -7.44 33.80 17.58
C ASN A 770 -6.38 33.37 18.62
N ARG A 771 -6.83 32.89 19.78
CA ARG A 771 -5.98 32.30 20.82
C ARG A 771 -5.84 30.79 20.57
N VAL A 772 -4.66 30.25 20.79
CA VAL A 772 -4.41 28.81 20.64
C VAL A 772 -5.05 28.04 21.79
N VAL A 773 -6.01 27.20 21.47
CA VAL A 773 -6.70 26.33 22.45
C VAL A 773 -6.12 24.92 22.41
N GLY A 774 -5.81 24.43 21.21
CA GLY A 774 -5.32 23.06 21.02
C GLY A 774 -4.65 22.85 19.68
N LEU A 775 -4.17 21.63 19.47
CA LEU A 775 -3.55 21.19 18.24
C LEU A 775 -4.10 19.82 17.84
N VAL A 776 -4.49 19.65 16.60
CA VAL A 776 -4.92 18.37 16.05
C VAL A 776 -3.82 17.81 15.16
N THR A 777 -3.46 16.54 15.41
CA THR A 777 -2.46 15.80 14.64
C THR A 777 -3.07 14.58 13.97
N ARG A 778 -2.33 13.97 13.04
CA ARG A 778 -2.76 12.73 12.37
C ARG A 778 -3.08 11.60 13.35
N LYS A 779 -2.32 11.49 14.43
CA LYS A 779 -2.52 10.45 15.46
C LYS A 779 -3.84 10.62 16.20
N ASP A 780 -4.21 11.87 16.47
CA ASP A 780 -5.49 12.17 17.13
C ASP A 780 -6.67 11.75 16.24
N LEU A 781 -6.60 12.03 14.94
CA LEU A 781 -7.63 11.63 13.97
C LEU A 781 -7.68 10.11 13.74
N ALA A 782 -6.54 9.45 13.65
CA ALA A 782 -6.47 8.01 13.43
C ALA A 782 -7.01 7.20 14.62
N ARG A 783 -6.86 7.71 15.85
CA ARG A 783 -7.40 7.08 17.07
C ARG A 783 -8.91 6.87 16.98
N TYR A 784 -9.64 7.84 16.47
CA TYR A 784 -11.11 7.76 16.36
C TYR A 784 -11.57 6.85 15.21
N HIS A 785 -10.70 6.59 14.24
CA HIS A 785 -10.99 5.63 13.18
C HIS A 785 -10.91 4.18 13.65
N LEU A 786 -9.98 3.88 14.56
CA LEU A 786 -9.78 2.52 15.07
C LEU A 786 -10.93 2.06 15.99
N GLY A 787 -11.70 3.01 16.60
CA GLY A 787 -12.71 2.68 17.57
C GLY A 787 -12.14 2.05 18.86
N LYS A 788 -12.99 1.79 19.86
CA LYS A 788 -12.56 1.15 21.13
C LYS A 788 -12.03 -0.28 20.88
N HIS A 789 -12.70 -1.07 20.04
CA HIS A 789 -12.34 -2.48 19.80
C HIS A 789 -11.05 -2.65 19.02
N GLY A 790 -10.80 -1.83 18.01
CA GLY A 790 -9.52 -1.87 17.27
C GLY A 790 -8.33 -1.52 18.15
N LEU A 791 -8.53 -0.73 19.20
CA LEU A 791 -7.51 -0.38 20.18
C LEU A 791 -7.21 -1.52 21.15
N GLU A 792 -8.20 -2.32 21.55
CA GLU A 792 -8.03 -3.49 22.42
C GLU A 792 -7.36 -4.66 21.67
N GLU A 793 -7.77 -4.95 20.44
CA GLU A 793 -7.11 -5.95 19.60
C GLU A 793 -5.64 -5.59 19.33
N LEU A 794 -5.35 -4.32 19.15
CA LEU A 794 -4.00 -3.80 19.01
C LEU A 794 -3.18 -3.97 20.29
N HIS A 795 -3.78 -3.76 21.45
CA HIS A 795 -3.11 -3.96 22.73
C HIS A 795 -2.80 -5.45 22.94
N LEU A 796 -3.74 -6.33 22.61
CA LEU A 796 -3.55 -7.78 22.69
C LEU A 796 -2.52 -8.32 21.70
N ALA A 797 -2.33 -7.65 20.57
CA ALA A 797 -1.30 -8.01 19.59
C ALA A 797 0.10 -7.49 19.94
N GLN A 798 0.20 -6.50 20.83
CA GLN A 798 1.47 -5.89 21.24
C GLN A 798 1.97 -6.35 22.62
N THR A 799 1.08 -6.88 23.48
CA THR A 799 1.42 -7.55 24.73
C THR A 799 1.68 -9.03 24.52
#